data_70d4c8e00df2b0aa693f3caf3b3545bf
#
_entry.id   70d4c8e00df2b0aa693f3caf3b3545bf
#
_cell.length_a   1.000
_cell.length_b   1.000
_cell.length_c   1.000
_cell.angle_alpha   90.00
_cell.angle_beta   90.00
_cell.angle_gamma   90.00
#
_symmetry.space_group_name_H-M   'P 1'
#
loop_
_entity.id
_entity.type
_entity.pdbx_description
1 polymer ?
#
loop_
_entity_poly.entity_id
_entity_poly.type
_entity_poly.pdbx_seq_one_letter_code
_entity_poly.pdbx_strand_id
1 'polypeptide(L)'
;MSGNGIIGIRREDKNVFERRVPLTPDQVRDLLERRDVKEVVVQPSTIRCYSDEDYKEAGATINEDLSNAGTVCAVKEVPAQLLLPDRTYMFFSHTIKAQSYNMPLLDTILRKNIRLLDYERILGPDGRLVKFGPHAGYAGMVDTLHGLGQALLLRGFATPFLHGSLAKEYRSLDHARRDLIATGELIRQRGLPEAMSPLVFAITGAGSVSLAAQQMLHCLPCKYVDVDDLPRLVNKKNKDRHNIYITVVRARDMVRRVDEPTASFDTKHYYAHPECYEGIFHEKVAPYANVLVTGHYWEPRFPRLLTTAQAQSLSRAGRFPLMCLGDITCDIGGSIEFFVKSTTIQNPFYAYDITKEKVREMHEYDGTGVLILGVDHLPAEFPREASTDFGAGLSPLIKSIAHSPNGTLAEMESTMGETLFGATITANKELTPKFQYISDLRKVNESATDKKKRILVIGGGMVAGPCIEQLLNKSNTLTLVDSSARALETLKRNYASQSSTPGLGAQENYDVRTSVANAAVVDDYMETEISRSDLVVSLLPAPMHPIIAECAIKHKVPMITASYISPGMEELRAKAEANDTYVVNELGLDPGIDIMTSAEMLSRIRAEGGVIKKYVSLCGALPAPENSNCPLGYKFSWFPRGVLTAAKRPARFMVDGSWHNIDDSQLFNHALPITAFRGLDLFWVPNGNAEKYKGVYGLDDADTVIRGTLRYSSYSPAIRAFLELGLLDEETAMAELKNGSAALMSWRSLTARLLDVPATDDVEAALVNRLSAIVSANRAKRTAASFTALRDGDVTGNNTAFVEDSVEVEVSNVLASMKSLDLLNDASMVPRTANGLVIDSLCQTMMGHMGLNSHERDFTIMMHRVTAFFPETGKTKVYTATLTRRGESDVRSATAVTVGAPVGFAAQLALDGKFKGKKGLVIPTDPDLYKPVLEKLEGLGIKMHETVTEV
;
A
#
# COMPACT_ATOMS: atom_id res chain seq x y z
N MET A 1 7.85 -12.69 40.67
CA MET A 1 6.66 -13.55 40.55
C MET A 1 6.90 -14.81 39.73
N SER A 2 7.96 -14.88 38.91
CA SER A 2 8.35 -16.13 38.25
C SER A 2 8.51 -17.26 39.27
N GLY A 3 8.16 -18.50 38.94
CA GLY A 3 8.28 -19.64 39.82
C GLY A 3 7.11 -19.85 40.81
N ASN A 4 6.02 -19.08 40.69
CA ASN A 4 4.87 -19.20 41.61
C ASN A 4 3.91 -20.36 41.27
N GLY A 5 4.17 -21.09 40.18
CA GLY A 5 3.34 -22.23 39.73
C GLY A 5 2.06 -21.83 39.01
N ILE A 6 1.85 -20.55 38.66
CA ILE A 6 0.66 -20.03 37.93
C ILE A 6 1.05 -19.75 36.49
N ILE A 7 0.32 -20.32 35.53
CA ILE A 7 0.50 -20.13 34.10
C ILE A 7 -0.59 -19.23 33.52
N GLY A 8 -0.20 -18.20 32.79
CA GLY A 8 -1.11 -17.38 31.98
C GLY A 8 -1.08 -17.85 30.51
N ILE A 9 -2.22 -18.09 29.90
CA ILE A 9 -2.38 -18.28 28.47
C ILE A 9 -2.95 -17.00 27.88
N ARG A 10 -2.10 -16.30 27.12
CA ARG A 10 -2.50 -15.06 26.49
C ARG A 10 -3.32 -15.34 25.23
N ARG A 11 -4.33 -14.50 24.93
CA ARG A 11 -4.98 -14.53 23.62
C ARG A 11 -4.05 -13.99 22.54
N GLU A 12 -4.19 -14.52 21.33
CA GLU A 12 -3.52 -14.00 20.14
C GLU A 12 -4.34 -12.84 19.55
N ASP A 13 -3.66 -11.78 19.13
CA ASP A 13 -4.27 -10.57 18.58
C ASP A 13 -3.52 -9.99 17.37
N LYS A 14 -2.54 -10.72 16.85
CA LYS A 14 -1.74 -10.29 15.70
C LYS A 14 -2.56 -10.19 14.42
N ASN A 15 -3.45 -11.16 14.17
CA ASN A 15 -4.42 -11.15 13.07
C ASN A 15 -5.60 -12.10 13.39
N VAL A 16 -6.69 -11.96 12.63
CA VAL A 16 -7.93 -12.74 12.85
C VAL A 16 -7.81 -14.24 12.58
N PHE A 17 -6.76 -14.68 11.87
CA PHE A 17 -6.50 -16.09 11.56
C PHE A 17 -5.53 -16.74 12.56
N GLU A 18 -4.94 -15.98 13.49
CA GLU A 18 -4.12 -16.57 14.53
C GLU A 18 -5.02 -17.10 15.64
N ARG A 19 -5.48 -18.34 15.45
CA ARG A 19 -6.44 -19.03 16.31
C ARG A 19 -5.81 -20.12 17.16
N ARG A 20 -4.50 -20.37 16.98
CA ARG A 20 -3.75 -21.39 17.71
C ARG A 20 -3.59 -21.02 19.17
N VAL A 21 -3.34 -22.03 19.99
CA VAL A 21 -3.04 -21.86 21.42
C VAL A 21 -1.76 -22.64 21.79
N PRO A 22 -0.99 -22.16 22.79
CA PRO A 22 0.21 -22.85 23.23
C PRO A 22 -0.09 -24.16 24.00
N LEU A 23 -1.23 -24.22 24.66
CA LEU A 23 -1.74 -25.40 25.40
C LEU A 23 -3.23 -25.54 25.13
N THR A 24 -3.67 -26.75 24.76
CA THR A 24 -5.10 -27.06 24.57
C THR A 24 -5.80 -27.26 25.92
N PRO A 25 -7.15 -27.19 25.99
CA PRO A 25 -7.91 -27.48 27.21
C PRO A 25 -7.55 -28.84 27.85
N ASP A 26 -7.40 -29.89 27.04
CA ASP A 26 -7.03 -31.23 27.57
C ASP A 26 -5.64 -31.23 28.21
N GLN A 27 -4.67 -30.55 27.60
CA GLN A 27 -3.32 -30.42 28.18
C GLN A 27 -3.35 -29.55 29.45
N VAL A 28 -4.19 -28.55 29.54
CA VAL A 28 -4.41 -27.75 30.75
C VAL A 28 -5.01 -28.63 31.86
N ARG A 29 -6.02 -29.45 31.56
CA ARG A 29 -6.62 -30.40 32.48
C ARG A 29 -5.56 -31.35 33.05
N ASP A 30 -4.76 -31.96 32.16
CA ASP A 30 -3.66 -32.86 32.54
C ASP A 30 -2.67 -32.21 33.50
N LEU A 31 -2.24 -30.96 33.21
CA LEU A 31 -1.29 -30.22 34.05
C LEU A 31 -1.86 -29.92 35.45
N LEU A 32 -3.14 -29.59 35.55
CA LEU A 32 -3.81 -29.34 36.82
C LEU A 32 -4.02 -30.63 37.62
N GLU A 33 -4.51 -31.71 36.98
CA GLU A 33 -4.72 -33.01 37.61
C GLU A 33 -3.41 -33.63 38.15
N ARG A 34 -2.31 -33.48 37.41
CA ARG A 34 -0.97 -33.95 37.84
C ARG A 34 -0.36 -33.02 38.90
N ARG A 35 -0.99 -31.88 39.17
CA ARG A 35 -0.44 -30.84 40.05
C ARG A 35 0.93 -30.32 39.57
N ASP A 36 1.17 -30.33 38.27
CA ASP A 36 2.37 -29.79 37.66
C ASP A 36 2.36 -28.24 37.69
N VAL A 37 1.16 -27.65 37.81
CA VAL A 37 0.93 -26.21 38.03
C VAL A 37 -0.14 -26.02 39.10
N LYS A 38 -0.16 -24.85 39.73
CA LYS A 38 -1.16 -24.51 40.76
C LYS A 38 -2.47 -24.00 40.14
N GLU A 39 -2.33 -23.23 39.11
CA GLU A 39 -3.45 -22.56 38.43
C GLU A 39 -3.06 -22.28 36.98
N VAL A 40 -4.05 -22.28 36.10
CA VAL A 40 -3.94 -21.79 34.74
C VAL A 40 -4.98 -20.68 34.52
N VAL A 41 -4.52 -19.49 34.18
CA VAL A 41 -5.35 -18.31 33.89
C VAL A 41 -5.34 -18.08 32.38
N VAL A 42 -6.50 -18.00 31.76
CA VAL A 42 -6.63 -17.85 30.30
C VAL A 42 -7.36 -16.56 29.98
N GLN A 43 -6.77 -15.71 29.14
CA GLN A 43 -7.47 -14.52 28.69
C GLN A 43 -8.67 -14.87 27.79
N PRO A 44 -9.82 -14.20 27.92
CA PRO A 44 -10.99 -14.45 27.09
C PRO A 44 -10.69 -14.13 25.61
N SER A 45 -11.25 -14.95 24.67
CA SER A 45 -11.03 -14.78 23.25
C SER A 45 -12.22 -15.26 22.42
N THR A 46 -12.63 -14.45 21.45
CA THR A 46 -13.71 -14.80 20.50
C THR A 46 -13.19 -15.43 19.21
N ILE A 47 -11.86 -15.41 18.97
CA ILE A 47 -11.25 -15.94 17.72
C ILE A 47 -10.50 -17.26 17.92
N ARG A 48 -10.08 -17.56 19.15
CA ARG A 48 -9.33 -18.78 19.49
C ARG A 48 -10.06 -20.05 19.06
N CYS A 49 -9.34 -21.09 18.64
CA CYS A 49 -9.92 -22.35 18.16
C CYS A 49 -10.58 -23.22 19.26
N TYR A 50 -10.39 -22.88 20.51
CA TYR A 50 -11.08 -23.45 21.66
C TYR A 50 -11.83 -22.32 22.41
N SER A 51 -13.05 -22.59 22.85
CA SER A 51 -13.87 -21.61 23.55
C SER A 51 -13.36 -21.32 24.97
N ASP A 52 -13.81 -20.23 25.56
CA ASP A 52 -13.54 -19.95 26.99
C ASP A 52 -14.16 -21.02 27.89
N GLU A 53 -15.29 -21.59 27.47
CA GLU A 53 -15.99 -22.68 28.18
C GLU A 53 -15.15 -23.97 28.17
N ASP A 54 -14.55 -24.37 27.04
CA ASP A 54 -13.65 -25.54 26.99
C ASP A 54 -12.53 -25.45 28.03
N TYR A 55 -11.97 -24.25 28.24
CA TYR A 55 -10.93 -24.02 29.25
C TYR A 55 -11.46 -24.02 30.69
N LYS A 56 -12.67 -23.49 30.93
CA LYS A 56 -13.32 -23.58 32.27
C LYS A 56 -13.58 -25.02 32.65
N GLU A 57 -14.11 -25.81 31.71
CA GLU A 57 -14.34 -27.25 31.91
C GLU A 57 -13.04 -28.04 32.17
N ALA A 58 -11.94 -27.56 31.64
CA ALA A 58 -10.60 -28.09 31.91
C ALA A 58 -10.03 -27.63 33.27
N GLY A 59 -10.74 -26.80 34.02
CA GLY A 59 -10.32 -26.30 35.34
C GLY A 59 -9.51 -25.00 35.32
N ALA A 60 -9.42 -24.30 34.18
CA ALA A 60 -8.75 -23.01 34.10
C ALA A 60 -9.66 -21.85 34.55
N THR A 61 -9.04 -20.77 35.03
CA THR A 61 -9.69 -19.50 35.33
C THR A 61 -9.71 -18.62 34.10
N ILE A 62 -10.87 -18.13 33.67
CA ILE A 62 -10.95 -17.13 32.58
C ILE A 62 -10.88 -15.74 33.21
N ASN A 63 -9.83 -14.99 32.89
CA ASN A 63 -9.61 -13.63 33.39
C ASN A 63 -8.81 -12.80 32.38
N GLU A 64 -9.22 -11.53 32.18
CA GLU A 64 -8.48 -10.57 31.38
C GLU A 64 -7.10 -10.23 31.98
N ASP A 65 -7.04 -10.19 33.31
CA ASP A 65 -5.82 -9.86 34.05
C ASP A 65 -4.94 -11.12 34.26
N LEU A 66 -3.74 -11.10 33.70
CA LEU A 66 -2.68 -12.10 33.90
C LEU A 66 -1.62 -11.68 34.92
N SER A 67 -1.87 -10.62 35.72
CA SER A 67 -0.88 -10.07 36.67
C SER A 67 -0.44 -11.07 37.73
N ASN A 68 -1.21 -12.09 38.05
CA ASN A 68 -0.87 -13.15 38.99
C ASN A 68 -0.06 -14.30 38.37
N ALA A 69 -0.01 -14.42 37.04
CA ALA A 69 0.72 -15.46 36.38
C ALA A 69 2.24 -15.19 36.43
N GLY A 70 3.00 -16.14 36.95
CA GLY A 70 4.46 -16.05 36.96
C GLY A 70 5.07 -16.38 35.60
N THR A 71 4.38 -17.19 34.80
CA THR A 71 4.78 -17.53 33.44
C THR A 71 3.61 -17.28 32.49
N VAL A 72 3.84 -16.52 31.40
CA VAL A 72 2.86 -16.21 30.35
C VAL A 72 3.27 -16.87 29.04
N CYS A 73 2.36 -17.68 28.50
CA CYS A 73 2.54 -18.38 27.24
C CYS A 73 1.68 -17.72 26.14
N ALA A 74 2.29 -17.43 24.99
CA ALA A 74 1.64 -17.01 23.77
C ALA A 74 2.21 -17.80 22.59
N VAL A 75 1.60 -17.77 21.44
CA VAL A 75 2.18 -18.36 20.21
C VAL A 75 3.06 -17.33 19.52
N LYS A 76 2.53 -16.15 19.21
CA LYS A 76 3.24 -15.06 18.53
C LYS A 76 3.83 -14.07 19.53
N GLU A 77 4.68 -13.18 19.04
CA GLU A 77 5.27 -12.11 19.85
C GLU A 77 4.19 -11.24 20.51
N VAL A 78 4.40 -10.95 21.79
CA VAL A 78 3.51 -10.09 22.56
C VAL A 78 3.89 -8.63 22.33
N PRO A 79 2.94 -7.72 21.98
CA PRO A 79 3.22 -6.31 21.85
C PRO A 79 3.91 -5.72 23.09
N ALA A 80 4.95 -4.91 22.89
CA ALA A 80 5.82 -4.42 23.95
C ALA A 80 5.07 -3.68 25.09
N GLN A 81 3.99 -2.97 24.74
CA GLN A 81 3.14 -2.25 25.70
C GLN A 81 2.34 -3.19 26.62
N LEU A 82 2.03 -4.41 26.17
CA LEU A 82 1.23 -5.40 26.90
C LEU A 82 2.08 -6.36 27.76
N LEU A 83 3.40 -6.27 27.68
CA LEU A 83 4.29 -7.08 28.48
C LEU A 83 4.25 -6.66 29.96
N LEU A 84 4.01 -7.61 30.86
CA LEU A 84 4.05 -7.41 32.32
C LEU A 84 5.49 -7.58 32.83
N PRO A 85 5.96 -6.70 33.75
CA PRO A 85 7.32 -6.78 34.29
C PRO A 85 7.51 -7.99 35.24
N ASP A 86 8.76 -8.42 35.41
CA ASP A 86 9.17 -9.46 36.35
C ASP A 86 8.47 -10.81 36.15
N ARG A 87 8.23 -11.20 34.87
CA ARG A 87 7.57 -12.45 34.46
C ARG A 87 8.47 -13.28 33.57
N THR A 88 8.11 -14.54 33.46
CA THR A 88 8.61 -15.42 32.39
C THR A 88 7.63 -15.33 31.21
N TYR A 89 8.14 -15.12 30.00
CA TYR A 89 7.35 -15.17 28.77
C TYR A 89 7.88 -16.25 27.83
N MET A 90 6.95 -16.92 27.17
CA MET A 90 7.23 -17.93 26.14
C MET A 90 6.46 -17.60 24.87
N PHE A 91 7.17 -17.32 23.79
CA PHE A 91 6.60 -17.10 22.45
C PHE A 91 7.69 -17.15 21.37
N PHE A 92 7.29 -17.21 20.09
CA PHE A 92 8.20 -17.01 18.96
C PHE A 92 8.58 -15.53 18.89
N SER A 93 9.75 -15.17 19.38
CA SER A 93 10.16 -13.77 19.55
C SER A 93 10.80 -13.18 18.31
N HIS A 94 11.37 -14.01 17.45
CA HIS A 94 12.16 -13.62 16.28
C HIS A 94 13.31 -12.64 16.58
N THR A 95 13.78 -12.57 17.83
CA THR A 95 14.87 -11.65 18.26
C THR A 95 16.27 -12.17 18.00
N ILE A 96 16.42 -13.49 17.81
CA ILE A 96 17.70 -14.18 17.72
C ILE A 96 18.57 -13.82 16.52
N LYS A 97 17.99 -13.20 15.48
CA LYS A 97 18.72 -12.70 14.31
C LYS A 97 19.06 -11.20 14.41
N ALA A 98 18.79 -10.57 15.55
CA ALA A 98 19.03 -9.15 15.81
C ALA A 98 18.47 -8.20 14.72
N GLN A 99 17.37 -8.59 14.09
CA GLN A 99 16.71 -7.75 13.07
C GLN A 99 16.19 -6.48 13.73
N SER A 100 16.44 -5.34 13.13
CA SER A 100 16.18 -3.99 13.70
C SER A 100 14.74 -3.80 14.17
N TYR A 101 13.76 -4.35 13.46
CA TYR A 101 12.33 -4.23 13.82
C TYR A 101 11.94 -4.91 15.13
N ASN A 102 12.69 -5.98 15.57
CA ASN A 102 12.43 -6.72 16.80
C ASN A 102 13.28 -6.23 17.99
N MET A 103 14.23 -5.35 17.77
CA MET A 103 15.10 -4.84 18.85
C MET A 103 14.35 -3.98 19.88
N PRO A 104 13.35 -3.13 19.51
CA PRO A 104 12.53 -2.44 20.50
C PRO A 104 11.75 -3.36 21.44
N LEU A 105 11.31 -4.54 20.94
CA LEU A 105 10.68 -5.58 21.77
C LEU A 105 11.71 -6.15 22.75
N LEU A 106 12.90 -6.51 22.28
CA LEU A 106 13.99 -7.03 23.11
C LEU A 106 14.42 -6.01 24.18
N ASP A 107 14.55 -4.74 23.84
CA ASP A 107 14.88 -3.66 24.77
C ASP A 107 13.82 -3.51 25.87
N THR A 108 12.54 -3.66 25.51
CA THR A 108 11.44 -3.60 26.47
C THR A 108 11.44 -4.82 27.40
N ILE A 109 11.75 -6.01 26.88
CA ILE A 109 11.89 -7.26 27.64
C ILE A 109 13.01 -7.11 28.69
N LEU A 110 14.17 -6.62 28.27
CA LEU A 110 15.31 -6.38 29.16
C LEU A 110 14.98 -5.34 30.25
N ARG A 111 14.42 -4.20 29.84
CA ARG A 111 14.04 -3.11 30.76
C ARG A 111 13.00 -3.55 31.80
N LYS A 112 12.00 -4.33 31.39
CA LYS A 112 10.94 -4.86 32.26
C LYS A 112 11.36 -6.09 33.09
N ASN A 113 12.63 -6.48 33.05
CA ASN A 113 13.18 -7.65 33.74
C ASN A 113 12.40 -8.95 33.43
N ILE A 114 12.13 -9.17 32.17
CA ILE A 114 11.40 -10.33 31.69
C ILE A 114 12.39 -11.45 31.35
N ARG A 115 12.11 -12.64 31.82
CA ARG A 115 12.78 -13.87 31.36
C ARG A 115 12.07 -14.35 30.09
N LEU A 116 12.75 -14.28 28.93
CA LEU A 116 12.20 -14.70 27.65
C LEU A 116 12.75 -16.07 27.25
N LEU A 117 11.85 -17.04 27.06
CA LEU A 117 12.14 -18.30 26.40
C LEU A 117 11.55 -18.29 25.00
N ASP A 118 12.38 -18.56 23.99
CA ASP A 118 11.91 -18.66 22.61
C ASP A 118 11.70 -20.13 22.22
N TYR A 119 10.51 -20.45 21.70
CA TYR A 119 10.17 -21.80 21.26
C TYR A 119 11.12 -22.35 20.19
N GLU A 120 11.67 -21.47 19.34
CA GLU A 120 12.63 -21.88 18.29
C GLU A 120 13.93 -22.49 18.87
N ARG A 121 14.24 -22.15 20.12
CA ARG A 121 15.49 -22.55 20.79
C ARG A 121 15.35 -23.71 21.77
N ILE A 122 14.12 -24.22 21.93
CA ILE A 122 13.87 -25.42 22.73
C ILE A 122 14.26 -26.65 21.88
N LEU A 123 15.51 -27.08 22.02
CA LEU A 123 16.13 -28.12 21.20
C LEU A 123 16.34 -29.41 22.00
N GLY A 124 15.95 -30.55 21.43
CA GLY A 124 16.30 -31.89 21.89
C GLY A 124 17.33 -32.54 20.97
N PRO A 125 17.65 -33.82 21.19
CA PRO A 125 18.61 -34.55 20.38
C PRO A 125 18.27 -34.56 18.87
N ASP A 126 16.98 -34.64 18.55
CA ASP A 126 16.46 -34.73 17.17
C ASP A 126 15.97 -33.36 16.61
N GLY A 127 16.38 -32.24 17.20
CA GLY A 127 16.03 -30.89 16.77
C GLY A 127 14.96 -30.23 17.65
N ARG A 128 14.15 -29.34 17.09
CA ARG A 128 13.15 -28.56 17.83
C ARG A 128 12.09 -29.44 18.47
N LEU A 129 11.92 -29.33 19.80
CA LEU A 129 10.89 -30.06 20.57
C LEU A 129 9.51 -29.44 20.41
N VAL A 130 9.44 -28.12 20.37
CA VAL A 130 8.19 -27.37 20.25
C VAL A 130 8.12 -26.73 18.85
N LYS A 131 7.22 -27.24 18.02
CA LYS A 131 7.09 -26.83 16.63
C LYS A 131 5.70 -27.18 16.07
N PHE A 132 5.30 -26.49 15.00
CA PHE A 132 4.07 -26.79 14.25
C PHE A 132 4.29 -27.83 13.13
N GLY A 133 5.52 -28.17 12.85
CA GLY A 133 5.99 -29.30 12.01
C GLY A 133 5.20 -29.57 10.74
N PRO A 134 4.41 -30.68 10.69
CA PRO A 134 3.75 -31.15 9.47
C PRO A 134 2.59 -30.26 9.00
N HIS A 135 2.04 -29.39 9.87
CA HIS A 135 0.81 -28.66 9.58
C HIS A 135 0.93 -27.69 8.40
N ALA A 136 2.14 -27.14 8.14
CA ALA A 136 2.40 -26.38 6.94
C ALA A 136 2.23 -27.23 5.67
N GLY A 137 2.69 -28.46 5.70
CA GLY A 137 2.57 -29.42 4.60
C GLY A 137 1.11 -29.83 4.34
N TYR A 138 0.33 -30.08 5.40
CA TYR A 138 -1.09 -30.38 5.26
C TYR A 138 -1.87 -29.24 4.64
N ALA A 139 -1.79 -28.04 5.24
CA ALA A 139 -2.52 -26.86 4.76
C ALA A 139 -2.04 -26.44 3.36
N GLY A 140 -0.72 -26.35 3.16
CA GLY A 140 -0.18 -25.95 1.87
C GLY A 140 -0.54 -26.88 0.72
N MET A 141 -0.66 -28.19 0.97
CA MET A 141 -1.12 -29.13 -0.07
C MET A 141 -2.62 -28.98 -0.35
N VAL A 142 -3.47 -28.81 0.67
CA VAL A 142 -4.92 -28.61 0.50
C VAL A 142 -5.15 -27.35 -0.34
N ASP A 143 -4.49 -26.24 0.00
CA ASP A 143 -4.62 -24.99 -0.72
C ASP A 143 -4.04 -25.07 -2.15
N THR A 144 -2.90 -25.78 -2.31
CA THR A 144 -2.35 -26.02 -3.67
C THR A 144 -3.32 -26.78 -4.55
N LEU A 145 -4.05 -27.77 -4.02
CA LEU A 145 -5.06 -28.52 -4.76
C LEU A 145 -6.28 -27.66 -5.12
N HIS A 146 -6.72 -26.78 -4.21
CA HIS A 146 -7.75 -25.78 -4.49
C HIS A 146 -7.30 -24.84 -5.62
N GLY A 147 -6.10 -24.26 -5.50
CA GLY A 147 -5.52 -23.40 -6.53
C GLY A 147 -5.37 -24.08 -7.88
N LEU A 148 -4.97 -25.35 -7.90
CA LEU A 148 -4.92 -26.16 -9.12
C LEU A 148 -6.29 -26.28 -9.79
N GLY A 149 -7.37 -26.49 -9.01
CA GLY A 149 -8.73 -26.51 -9.52
C GLY A 149 -9.10 -25.20 -10.23
N GLN A 150 -8.80 -24.07 -9.63
CA GLN A 150 -9.01 -22.74 -10.20
C GLN A 150 -8.16 -22.52 -11.47
N ALA A 151 -6.89 -22.89 -11.44
CA ALA A 151 -5.99 -22.76 -12.58
C ALA A 151 -6.45 -23.61 -13.79
N LEU A 152 -6.94 -24.80 -13.54
CA LEU A 152 -7.48 -25.68 -14.59
C LEU A 152 -8.80 -25.15 -15.14
N LEU A 153 -9.70 -24.63 -14.28
CA LEU A 153 -10.97 -24.04 -14.73
C LEU A 153 -10.74 -22.86 -15.68
N LEU A 154 -9.82 -21.98 -15.35
CA LEU A 154 -9.49 -20.83 -16.20
C LEU A 154 -8.79 -21.21 -17.51
N ARG A 155 -8.25 -22.42 -17.58
CA ARG A 155 -7.76 -23.05 -18.84
C ARG A 155 -8.84 -23.81 -19.61
N GLY A 156 -10.11 -23.74 -19.17
CA GLY A 156 -11.23 -24.40 -19.79
C GLY A 156 -11.50 -25.84 -19.33
N PHE A 157 -10.90 -26.30 -18.22
CA PHE A 157 -11.05 -27.66 -17.70
C PHE A 157 -11.74 -27.67 -16.35
N ALA A 158 -13.02 -28.03 -16.31
CA ALA A 158 -13.72 -28.34 -15.06
C ALA A 158 -13.26 -29.72 -14.54
N THR A 159 -12.61 -29.75 -13.40
CA THR A 159 -12.03 -30.97 -12.80
C THR A 159 -12.55 -31.21 -11.40
N PRO A 160 -12.43 -32.44 -10.85
CA PRO A 160 -12.83 -32.72 -9.47
C PRO A 160 -12.11 -31.86 -8.40
N PHE A 161 -10.96 -31.26 -8.69
CA PHE A 161 -10.26 -30.36 -7.77
C PHE A 161 -11.07 -29.10 -7.40
N LEU A 162 -12.10 -28.74 -8.19
CA LEU A 162 -13.01 -27.65 -7.87
C LEU A 162 -13.91 -27.92 -6.65
N HIS A 163 -14.05 -29.18 -6.21
CA HIS A 163 -14.86 -29.54 -5.05
C HIS A 163 -14.12 -29.32 -3.72
N GLY A 164 -12.80 -29.15 -3.73
CA GLY A 164 -12.00 -28.90 -2.54
C GLY A 164 -12.05 -27.43 -2.11
N SER A 165 -12.28 -27.18 -0.82
CA SER A 165 -12.19 -25.86 -0.20
C SER A 165 -10.74 -25.51 0.20
N LEU A 166 -10.52 -24.26 0.63
CA LEU A 166 -9.27 -23.85 1.28
C LEU A 166 -9.14 -24.50 2.67
N ALA A 167 -7.90 -24.73 3.12
CA ALA A 167 -7.63 -25.39 4.39
C ALA A 167 -8.33 -24.70 5.58
N LYS A 168 -8.35 -23.37 5.62
CA LYS A 168 -9.04 -22.56 6.66
C LYS A 168 -10.56 -22.76 6.75
N GLU A 169 -11.19 -23.30 5.71
CA GLU A 169 -12.65 -23.46 5.61
C GLU A 169 -13.11 -24.80 6.18
N TYR A 170 -12.18 -25.74 6.38
CA TYR A 170 -12.46 -27.02 7.01
C TYR A 170 -12.48 -26.89 8.54
N ARG A 171 -13.38 -27.67 9.16
CA ARG A 171 -13.48 -27.73 10.63
C ARG A 171 -12.29 -28.46 11.26
N SER A 172 -11.67 -29.38 10.53
CA SER A 172 -10.56 -30.20 10.98
C SER A 172 -9.79 -30.77 9.78
N LEU A 173 -8.57 -31.22 10.02
CA LEU A 173 -7.74 -31.92 9.03
C LEU A 173 -8.42 -33.20 8.52
N ASP A 174 -9.15 -33.91 9.38
CA ASP A 174 -9.90 -35.13 8.97
C ASP A 174 -11.10 -34.80 8.08
N HIS A 175 -11.69 -33.60 8.23
CA HIS A 175 -12.72 -33.13 7.31
C HIS A 175 -12.10 -32.86 5.92
N ALA A 176 -10.98 -32.19 5.85
CA ALA A 176 -10.27 -31.97 4.59
C ALA A 176 -9.84 -33.29 3.91
N ARG A 177 -9.38 -34.30 4.69
CA ARG A 177 -9.03 -35.62 4.16
C ARG A 177 -10.26 -36.33 3.55
N ARG A 178 -11.42 -36.29 4.20
CA ARG A 178 -12.65 -36.89 3.65
C ARG A 178 -13.06 -36.25 2.33
N ASP A 179 -12.99 -34.95 2.21
CA ASP A 179 -13.28 -34.25 0.96
C ASP A 179 -12.28 -34.60 -0.15
N LEU A 180 -11.00 -34.72 0.17
CA LEU A 180 -10.00 -35.16 -0.79
C LEU A 180 -10.21 -36.64 -1.22
N ILE A 181 -10.66 -37.53 -0.32
CA ILE A 181 -11.04 -38.89 -0.68
C ILE A 181 -12.22 -38.87 -1.66
N ALA A 182 -13.25 -38.05 -1.40
CA ALA A 182 -14.38 -37.90 -2.32
C ALA A 182 -13.94 -37.35 -3.69
N THR A 183 -13.05 -36.34 -3.70
CA THR A 183 -12.41 -35.83 -4.91
C THR A 183 -11.65 -36.95 -5.66
N GLY A 184 -10.94 -37.79 -4.93
CA GLY A 184 -10.24 -38.96 -5.47
C GLY A 184 -11.15 -39.96 -6.13
N GLU A 185 -12.34 -40.24 -5.55
CA GLU A 185 -13.33 -41.09 -6.16
C GLU A 185 -13.87 -40.53 -7.50
N LEU A 186 -14.11 -39.21 -7.56
CA LEU A 186 -14.48 -38.58 -8.82
C LEU A 186 -13.39 -38.68 -9.89
N ILE A 187 -12.12 -38.59 -9.52
CA ILE A 187 -10.99 -38.78 -10.43
C ILE A 187 -10.95 -40.24 -10.94
N ARG A 188 -11.17 -41.25 -10.06
CA ARG A 188 -11.26 -42.67 -10.47
C ARG A 188 -12.39 -42.93 -11.42
N GLN A 189 -13.56 -42.34 -11.21
CA GLN A 189 -14.75 -42.56 -12.02
C GLN A 189 -14.69 -41.82 -13.37
N ARG A 190 -14.34 -40.53 -13.37
CA ARG A 190 -14.47 -39.65 -14.55
C ARG A 190 -13.16 -39.48 -15.30
N GLY A 191 -12.01 -39.68 -14.64
CA GLY A 191 -10.69 -39.34 -15.14
C GLY A 191 -10.45 -37.83 -15.16
N LEU A 192 -9.20 -37.45 -15.34
CA LEU A 192 -8.77 -36.07 -15.61
C LEU A 192 -8.85 -35.76 -17.11
N PRO A 193 -8.88 -34.49 -17.53
CA PRO A 193 -8.85 -34.14 -18.95
C PRO A 193 -7.62 -34.73 -19.65
N GLU A 194 -7.78 -35.27 -20.84
CA GLU A 194 -6.73 -35.93 -21.60
C GLU A 194 -5.56 -34.98 -21.90
N ALA A 195 -5.87 -33.71 -22.22
CA ALA A 195 -4.87 -32.68 -22.47
C ALA A 195 -3.98 -32.37 -21.26
N MET A 196 -4.45 -32.64 -20.04
CA MET A 196 -3.75 -32.42 -18.77
C MET A 196 -3.13 -33.70 -18.20
N SER A 197 -3.23 -34.82 -18.92
CA SER A 197 -2.70 -36.11 -18.46
C SER A 197 -1.39 -36.45 -19.17
N PRO A 198 -0.40 -37.00 -18.46
CA PRO A 198 -0.38 -37.30 -17.03
C PRO A 198 -0.20 -36.03 -16.18
N LEU A 199 -0.96 -35.91 -15.06
CA LEU A 199 -0.81 -34.81 -14.12
C LEU A 199 0.28 -35.14 -13.10
N VAL A 200 1.41 -34.43 -13.14
CA VAL A 200 2.62 -34.71 -12.37
C VAL A 200 2.81 -33.66 -11.26
N PHE A 201 2.87 -34.14 -10.02
CA PHE A 201 3.23 -33.37 -8.84
C PHE A 201 4.69 -33.62 -8.48
N ALA A 202 5.52 -32.59 -8.49
CA ALA A 202 6.89 -32.62 -7.97
C ALA A 202 6.90 -32.07 -6.53
N ILE A 203 7.34 -32.86 -5.57
CA ILE A 203 7.44 -32.47 -4.16
C ILE A 203 8.90 -32.47 -3.76
N THR A 204 9.42 -31.34 -3.31
CA THR A 204 10.83 -31.23 -2.95
C THR A 204 11.09 -31.52 -1.48
N GLY A 205 12.21 -32.17 -1.20
CA GLY A 205 12.62 -32.55 0.16
C GLY A 205 12.03 -33.86 0.65
N ALA A 206 12.50 -34.30 1.81
CA ALA A 206 12.12 -35.57 2.48
C ALA A 206 11.82 -35.35 3.97
N GLY A 207 11.65 -34.11 4.41
CA GLY A 207 11.33 -33.73 5.79
C GLY A 207 9.84 -33.83 6.12
N SER A 208 9.46 -33.43 7.34
CA SER A 208 8.09 -33.52 7.87
C SER A 208 7.06 -32.78 7.02
N VAL A 209 7.42 -31.64 6.45
CA VAL A 209 6.54 -30.84 5.57
C VAL A 209 6.25 -31.58 4.27
N SER A 210 7.29 -32.09 3.59
CA SER A 210 7.14 -32.88 2.37
C SER A 210 6.32 -34.14 2.60
N LEU A 211 6.57 -34.86 3.69
CA LEU A 211 5.82 -36.08 4.08
C LEU A 211 4.34 -35.74 4.34
N ALA A 212 4.06 -34.65 5.03
CA ALA A 212 2.69 -34.20 5.30
C ALA A 212 1.95 -33.84 4.01
N ALA A 213 2.58 -33.13 3.09
CA ALA A 213 2.05 -32.83 1.77
C ALA A 213 1.73 -34.12 0.97
N GLN A 214 2.62 -35.11 1.00
CA GLN A 214 2.40 -36.42 0.38
C GLN A 214 1.21 -37.17 1.01
N GLN A 215 1.05 -37.12 2.35
CA GLN A 215 -0.10 -37.72 3.03
C GLN A 215 -1.45 -37.18 2.55
N MET A 216 -1.52 -35.90 2.22
CA MET A 216 -2.76 -35.33 1.65
C MET A 216 -2.99 -35.84 0.23
N LEU A 217 -1.94 -35.98 -0.59
CA LEU A 217 -2.08 -36.56 -1.93
C LEU A 217 -2.46 -38.05 -1.91
N HIS A 218 -2.14 -38.80 -0.85
CA HIS A 218 -2.59 -40.20 -0.71
C HIS A 218 -4.12 -40.35 -0.57
N CYS A 219 -4.83 -39.27 -0.28
CA CYS A 219 -6.30 -39.27 -0.35
C CYS A 219 -6.82 -39.35 -1.79
N LEU A 220 -5.97 -39.08 -2.78
CA LEU A 220 -6.27 -39.15 -4.22
C LEU A 220 -5.69 -40.45 -4.83
N PRO A 221 -6.21 -40.91 -5.97
CA PRO A 221 -5.58 -42.03 -6.71
C PRO A 221 -4.21 -41.56 -7.23
N CYS A 222 -3.13 -42.06 -6.67
CA CYS A 222 -1.79 -41.62 -6.99
C CYS A 222 -0.82 -42.76 -7.29
N LYS A 223 0.19 -42.47 -8.10
CA LYS A 223 1.33 -43.38 -8.41
C LYS A 223 2.63 -42.61 -8.23
N TYR A 224 3.57 -43.22 -7.55
CA TYR A 224 4.92 -42.67 -7.46
C TYR A 224 5.75 -43.02 -8.70
N VAL A 225 6.54 -42.03 -9.15
CA VAL A 225 7.42 -42.15 -10.32
C VAL A 225 8.77 -41.53 -9.95
N ASP A 226 9.84 -42.25 -10.25
CA ASP A 226 11.21 -41.72 -10.08
C ASP A 226 11.48 -40.58 -11.06
N VAL A 227 12.34 -39.64 -10.67
CA VAL A 227 12.72 -38.46 -11.49
C VAL A 227 13.23 -38.91 -12.88
N ASP A 228 14.02 -39.94 -12.95
CA ASP A 228 14.62 -40.46 -14.20
C ASP A 228 13.57 -41.08 -15.16
N ASP A 229 12.38 -41.47 -14.66
CA ASP A 229 11.29 -42.04 -15.45
C ASP A 229 10.27 -40.99 -15.94
N LEU A 230 10.34 -39.73 -15.50
CA LEU A 230 9.44 -38.65 -15.92
C LEU A 230 9.38 -38.48 -17.45
N PRO A 231 10.50 -38.50 -18.20
CA PRO A 231 10.48 -38.39 -19.65
C PRO A 231 9.68 -39.50 -20.32
N ARG A 232 9.79 -40.75 -19.79
CA ARG A 232 9.03 -41.90 -20.31
C ARG A 232 7.54 -41.79 -20.03
N LEU A 233 7.19 -41.31 -18.83
CA LEU A 233 5.80 -41.14 -18.40
C LEU A 233 5.06 -40.14 -19.31
N VAL A 234 5.64 -38.97 -19.54
CA VAL A 234 4.99 -37.88 -20.30
C VAL A 234 4.86 -38.22 -21.79
N ASN A 235 5.80 -39.02 -22.33
CA ASN A 235 5.82 -39.41 -23.75
C ASN A 235 4.99 -40.66 -24.08
N LYS A 236 4.33 -41.30 -23.11
CA LYS A 236 3.41 -42.43 -23.35
C LYS A 236 2.22 -42.03 -24.25
N LYS A 237 1.93 -42.88 -25.27
CA LYS A 237 0.78 -42.68 -26.17
C LYS A 237 -0.57 -42.81 -25.43
N ASN A 238 -0.72 -43.83 -24.57
CA ASN A 238 -1.87 -44.04 -23.72
C ASN A 238 -1.63 -43.50 -22.33
N LYS A 239 -2.17 -42.36 -22.04
CA LYS A 239 -2.04 -41.65 -20.76
C LYS A 239 -3.11 -42.14 -19.80
N ASP A 240 -2.69 -42.55 -18.59
CA ASP A 240 -3.63 -42.90 -17.53
C ASP A 240 -4.21 -41.60 -16.93
N ARG A 241 -5.51 -41.44 -17.11
CA ARG A 241 -6.28 -40.26 -16.68
C ARG A 241 -6.90 -40.41 -15.30
N HIS A 242 -6.87 -41.62 -14.73
CA HIS A 242 -7.52 -41.96 -13.48
C HIS A 242 -6.58 -41.92 -12.27
N ASN A 243 -5.31 -41.54 -12.49
CA ASN A 243 -4.31 -41.36 -11.44
C ASN A 243 -3.57 -40.04 -11.64
N ILE A 244 -3.15 -39.43 -10.51
CA ILE A 244 -2.12 -38.42 -10.47
C ILE A 244 -0.76 -39.09 -10.29
N TYR A 245 0.33 -38.42 -10.67
CA TYR A 245 1.68 -38.92 -10.53
C TYR A 245 2.48 -38.05 -9.57
N ILE A 246 3.17 -38.70 -8.63
CA ILE A 246 3.97 -37.99 -7.60
C ILE A 246 5.45 -38.34 -7.83
N THR A 247 6.28 -37.33 -7.96
CA THR A 247 7.73 -37.49 -7.91
C THR A 247 8.29 -36.75 -6.69
N VAL A 248 9.07 -37.46 -5.86
CA VAL A 248 9.73 -36.87 -4.69
C VAL A 248 11.14 -36.49 -5.08
N VAL A 249 11.40 -35.19 -5.15
CA VAL A 249 12.65 -34.62 -5.60
C VAL A 249 13.58 -34.45 -4.38
N ARG A 250 14.64 -35.22 -4.34
CA ARG A 250 15.64 -35.18 -3.27
C ARG A 250 16.82 -34.31 -3.71
N ALA A 251 17.73 -33.97 -2.76
CA ALA A 251 18.90 -33.15 -3.06
C ALA A 251 19.71 -33.67 -4.25
N ARG A 252 19.90 -34.96 -4.38
CA ARG A 252 20.59 -35.60 -5.51
C ARG A 252 19.93 -35.38 -6.88
N ASP A 253 18.63 -35.02 -6.87
CA ASP A 253 17.85 -34.79 -8.09
C ASP A 253 17.78 -33.29 -8.41
N MET A 254 18.20 -32.45 -7.44
CA MET A 254 18.17 -30.98 -7.54
C MET A 254 19.52 -30.43 -8.02
N VAL A 255 20.61 -31.05 -7.67
CA VAL A 255 21.96 -30.54 -7.90
C VAL A 255 22.91 -31.60 -8.45
N ARG A 256 23.94 -31.15 -9.18
CA ARG A 256 25.04 -31.95 -9.71
C ARG A 256 26.37 -31.33 -9.27
N ARG A 257 27.31 -32.13 -8.91
CA ARG A 257 28.65 -31.69 -8.56
C ARG A 257 29.42 -31.25 -9.82
N VAL A 258 30.02 -30.05 -9.78
CA VAL A 258 30.67 -29.44 -10.95
C VAL A 258 32.14 -29.89 -11.10
N ASP A 259 32.86 -29.97 -9.98
CA ASP A 259 34.27 -30.36 -9.94
C ASP A 259 34.49 -31.87 -10.23
N GLU A 260 33.52 -32.73 -9.89
CA GLU A 260 33.51 -34.16 -10.21
C GLU A 260 32.11 -34.60 -10.72
N PRO A 261 31.72 -34.30 -11.96
CA PRO A 261 30.37 -34.59 -12.46
C PRO A 261 29.92 -36.05 -12.47
N THR A 262 30.86 -36.98 -12.43
CA THR A 262 30.62 -38.44 -12.40
C THR A 262 30.59 -39.04 -10.99
N ALA A 263 30.92 -38.26 -9.96
CA ALA A 263 30.88 -38.72 -8.58
C ALA A 263 29.45 -39.00 -8.11
N SER A 264 29.28 -40.03 -7.30
CA SER A 264 28.00 -40.27 -6.62
C SER A 264 27.67 -39.11 -5.67
N PHE A 265 26.38 -38.72 -5.60
CA PHE A 265 25.94 -37.62 -4.72
C PHE A 265 26.23 -37.97 -3.24
N ASP A 266 27.00 -37.11 -2.57
CA ASP A 266 27.23 -37.15 -1.12
C ASP A 266 26.52 -36.02 -0.41
N THR A 267 25.56 -36.35 0.43
CA THR A 267 24.75 -35.37 1.19
C THR A 267 25.62 -34.54 2.15
N LYS A 268 26.60 -35.13 2.80
CA LYS A 268 27.48 -34.42 3.75
C LYS A 268 28.37 -33.42 3.02
N HIS A 269 28.96 -33.83 1.90
CA HIS A 269 29.74 -32.94 1.04
C HIS A 269 28.92 -31.80 0.50
N TYR A 270 27.70 -32.04 0.03
CA TYR A 270 26.79 -30.99 -0.45
C TYR A 270 26.48 -29.93 0.60
N TYR A 271 26.19 -30.35 1.83
CA TYR A 271 25.90 -29.38 2.91
C TYR A 271 27.14 -28.62 3.39
N ALA A 272 28.34 -29.23 3.30
CA ALA A 272 29.59 -28.59 3.69
C ALA A 272 30.13 -27.65 2.59
N HIS A 273 29.98 -28.03 1.31
CA HIS A 273 30.55 -27.38 0.12
C HIS A 273 29.52 -27.16 -0.99
N PRO A 274 28.46 -26.43 -0.73
CA PRO A 274 27.40 -26.16 -1.73
C PRO A 274 27.92 -25.42 -2.96
N GLU A 275 29.00 -24.66 -2.84
CA GLU A 275 29.70 -23.97 -3.92
C GLU A 275 30.23 -24.88 -5.01
N CYS A 276 30.43 -26.15 -4.70
CA CYS A 276 30.87 -27.16 -5.68
C CYS A 276 29.71 -27.75 -6.49
N TYR A 277 28.47 -27.23 -6.32
CA TYR A 277 27.29 -27.81 -6.97
C TYR A 277 26.53 -26.80 -7.81
N GLU A 278 25.94 -27.27 -8.90
CA GLU A 278 25.01 -26.49 -9.75
C GLU A 278 23.61 -27.10 -9.73
N GLY A 279 22.60 -26.26 -9.94
CA GLY A 279 21.18 -26.67 -9.99
C GLY A 279 20.82 -27.35 -11.31
N ILE A 280 20.25 -28.57 -11.27
CA ILE A 280 19.81 -29.35 -12.44
C ILE A 280 18.31 -29.62 -12.47
N PHE A 281 17.54 -29.07 -11.58
CA PHE A 281 16.08 -29.25 -11.51
C PHE A 281 15.39 -28.83 -12.82
N HIS A 282 15.86 -27.75 -13.44
CA HIS A 282 15.36 -27.26 -14.74
C HIS A 282 15.60 -28.23 -15.89
N GLU A 283 16.55 -29.14 -15.78
CA GLU A 283 16.82 -30.20 -16.78
C GLU A 283 15.96 -31.44 -16.53
N LYS A 284 15.90 -31.89 -15.26
CA LYS A 284 15.38 -33.19 -14.89
C LYS A 284 13.90 -33.22 -14.50
N VAL A 285 13.37 -32.15 -13.92
CA VAL A 285 12.03 -32.15 -13.31
C VAL A 285 11.10 -31.09 -13.90
N ALA A 286 11.55 -29.82 -14.01
CA ALA A 286 10.72 -28.72 -14.45
C ALA A 286 10.05 -28.93 -15.83
N PRO A 287 10.65 -29.63 -16.80
CA PRO A 287 10.01 -29.88 -18.09
C PRO A 287 8.82 -30.86 -18.03
N TYR A 288 8.58 -31.51 -16.90
CA TYR A 288 7.60 -32.58 -16.76
C TYR A 288 6.58 -32.34 -15.63
N ALA A 289 6.87 -31.43 -14.70
CA ALA A 289 6.04 -31.14 -13.54
C ALA A 289 4.93 -30.10 -13.85
N ASN A 290 3.67 -30.49 -13.60
CA ASN A 290 2.52 -29.59 -13.72
C ASN A 290 2.25 -28.80 -12.44
N VAL A 291 2.55 -29.42 -11.29
CA VAL A 291 2.45 -28.83 -9.96
C VAL A 291 3.77 -29.02 -9.22
N LEU A 292 4.30 -27.95 -8.66
CA LEU A 292 5.49 -27.98 -7.81
C LEU A 292 5.10 -27.60 -6.39
N VAL A 293 5.55 -28.41 -5.42
CA VAL A 293 5.36 -28.13 -3.99
C VAL A 293 6.72 -28.12 -3.31
N THR A 294 7.10 -26.97 -2.76
CA THR A 294 8.39 -26.81 -2.10
C THR A 294 8.29 -27.12 -0.60
N GLY A 295 9.18 -27.98 -0.11
CA GLY A 295 9.27 -28.37 1.30
C GLY A 295 10.71 -28.68 1.73
N HIS A 296 11.71 -28.25 0.96
CA HIS A 296 13.12 -28.44 1.27
C HIS A 296 13.73 -27.21 1.93
N TYR A 297 14.78 -27.42 2.72
CA TYR A 297 15.56 -26.31 3.28
C TYR A 297 16.43 -25.65 2.21
N TRP A 298 16.48 -24.33 2.21
CA TRP A 298 17.33 -23.54 1.34
C TRP A 298 17.86 -22.28 2.06
N GLU A 299 19.06 -21.85 1.71
CA GLU A 299 19.67 -20.57 2.09
C GLU A 299 20.59 -20.08 0.96
N PRO A 300 21.00 -18.80 0.91
CA PRO A 300 21.70 -18.21 -0.25
C PRO A 300 23.00 -18.87 -0.69
N ARG A 301 23.64 -19.68 0.16
CA ARG A 301 24.84 -20.43 -0.21
C ARG A 301 24.56 -21.66 -1.08
N PHE A 302 23.31 -22.16 -1.10
CA PHE A 302 22.92 -23.29 -1.94
C PHE A 302 22.50 -22.84 -3.34
N PRO A 303 22.70 -23.66 -4.38
CA PRO A 303 22.12 -23.40 -5.69
C PRO A 303 20.60 -23.23 -5.60
N ARG A 304 20.03 -22.30 -6.38
CA ARG A 304 18.58 -22.18 -6.50
C ARG A 304 17.99 -23.40 -7.18
N LEU A 305 16.77 -23.76 -6.77
CA LEU A 305 16.03 -24.86 -7.41
C LEU A 305 15.68 -24.49 -8.85
N LEU A 306 15.12 -23.27 -9.04
CA LEU A 306 14.70 -22.79 -10.34
C LEU A 306 14.84 -21.26 -10.44
N THR A 307 15.67 -20.80 -11.38
CA THR A 307 15.80 -19.37 -11.66
C THR A 307 14.77 -18.89 -12.67
N THR A 308 14.49 -17.59 -12.68
CA THR A 308 13.59 -16.96 -13.65
C THR A 308 14.09 -17.18 -15.08
N ALA A 309 15.39 -17.04 -15.32
CA ALA A 309 16.00 -17.25 -16.63
C ALA A 309 15.83 -18.70 -17.14
N GLN A 310 15.98 -19.70 -16.26
CA GLN A 310 15.76 -21.11 -16.61
C GLN A 310 14.28 -21.37 -16.94
N ALA A 311 13.35 -20.85 -16.14
CA ALA A 311 11.91 -20.96 -16.39
C ALA A 311 11.49 -20.27 -17.70
N GLN A 312 12.03 -19.10 -18.01
CA GLN A 312 11.83 -18.41 -19.29
C GLN A 312 12.37 -19.21 -20.47
N SER A 313 13.56 -19.80 -20.35
CA SER A 313 14.15 -20.64 -21.40
C SER A 313 13.26 -21.85 -21.71
N LEU A 314 12.79 -22.54 -20.68
CA LEU A 314 11.86 -23.66 -20.80
C LEU A 314 10.51 -23.23 -21.40
N SER A 315 9.98 -22.08 -20.98
CA SER A 315 8.73 -21.54 -21.50
C SER A 315 8.83 -21.20 -22.99
N ARG A 316 9.90 -20.54 -23.44
CA ARG A 316 10.15 -20.26 -24.86
C ARG A 316 10.30 -21.52 -25.70
N ALA A 317 10.83 -22.58 -25.12
CA ALA A 317 10.96 -23.89 -25.77
C ALA A 317 9.64 -24.70 -25.76
N GLY A 318 8.55 -24.17 -25.18
CA GLY A 318 7.28 -24.90 -25.02
C GLY A 318 7.38 -26.11 -24.08
N ARG A 319 8.34 -26.12 -23.16
CA ARG A 319 8.66 -27.23 -22.26
C ARG A 319 8.50 -26.87 -20.78
N PHE A 320 7.65 -25.90 -20.46
CA PHE A 320 7.35 -25.48 -19.08
C PHE A 320 5.86 -25.70 -18.76
N PRO A 321 5.47 -26.94 -18.37
CA PRO A 321 4.09 -27.29 -18.11
C PRO A 321 3.59 -26.85 -16.74
N LEU A 322 4.40 -26.18 -15.91
CA LEU A 322 4.06 -25.77 -14.56
C LEU A 322 2.86 -24.81 -14.56
N MET A 323 1.80 -25.21 -13.85
CA MET A 323 0.55 -24.45 -13.72
C MET A 323 0.36 -23.89 -12.31
N CYS A 324 0.84 -24.62 -11.29
CA CYS A 324 0.64 -24.28 -9.89
C CYS A 324 1.91 -24.54 -9.09
N LEU A 325 2.27 -23.58 -8.25
CA LEU A 325 3.37 -23.65 -7.29
C LEU A 325 2.80 -23.48 -5.88
N GLY A 326 2.92 -24.52 -5.05
CA GLY A 326 2.72 -24.42 -3.61
C GLY A 326 4.04 -24.15 -2.92
N ASP A 327 4.41 -22.89 -2.72
CA ASP A 327 5.66 -22.57 -2.02
C ASP A 327 5.42 -22.54 -0.51
N ILE A 328 5.56 -23.72 0.13
CA ILE A 328 5.41 -23.89 1.57
C ILE A 328 6.61 -23.33 2.33
N THR A 329 7.76 -23.19 1.69
CA THR A 329 8.96 -22.58 2.29
C THR A 329 8.80 -21.08 2.46
N CYS A 330 8.07 -20.45 1.56
CA CYS A 330 7.69 -19.02 1.56
C CYS A 330 8.90 -18.07 1.66
N ASP A 331 10.01 -18.42 1.01
CA ASP A 331 11.24 -17.62 0.97
C ASP A 331 11.26 -16.74 -0.28
N ILE A 332 10.93 -15.45 -0.14
CA ILE A 332 10.90 -14.49 -1.25
C ILE A 332 12.29 -14.39 -1.90
N GLY A 333 12.32 -14.56 -3.25
CA GLY A 333 13.58 -14.64 -3.99
C GLY A 333 14.49 -15.76 -3.51
N GLY A 334 13.92 -16.81 -2.91
CA GLY A 334 14.60 -17.97 -2.34
C GLY A 334 14.99 -19.03 -3.37
N SER A 335 14.71 -20.30 -3.07
CA SER A 335 15.03 -21.42 -3.98
C SER A 335 14.31 -21.30 -5.32
N ILE A 336 13.11 -20.74 -5.33
CA ILE A 336 12.36 -20.34 -6.53
C ILE A 336 12.52 -18.83 -6.70
N GLU A 337 13.27 -18.39 -7.72
CA GLU A 337 13.61 -16.98 -7.89
C GLU A 337 12.40 -16.09 -8.20
N PHE A 338 11.42 -16.62 -8.95
CA PHE A 338 10.18 -15.92 -9.28
C PHE A 338 9.08 -16.03 -8.20
N PHE A 339 9.38 -16.54 -7.01
CA PHE A 339 8.56 -16.35 -5.83
C PHE A 339 8.86 -14.97 -5.25
N VAL A 340 8.09 -13.96 -5.67
CA VAL A 340 8.43 -12.54 -5.46
C VAL A 340 7.67 -11.88 -4.31
N LYS A 341 6.58 -12.51 -3.82
CA LYS A 341 5.83 -12.01 -2.65
C LYS A 341 5.18 -13.15 -1.88
N SER A 342 5.01 -12.99 -0.56
CA SER A 342 4.13 -13.83 0.23
C SER A 342 2.68 -13.37 0.12
N THR A 343 1.76 -14.23 0.51
CA THR A 343 0.32 -13.99 0.49
C THR A 343 -0.29 -14.17 1.89
N THR A 344 -1.58 -13.91 2.04
CA THR A 344 -2.28 -14.07 3.31
C THR A 344 -3.21 -15.27 3.27
N ILE A 345 -3.60 -15.80 4.44
CA ILE A 345 -4.63 -16.84 4.54
C ILE A 345 -5.95 -16.39 3.87
N GLN A 346 -6.26 -15.09 3.89
CA GLN A 346 -7.47 -14.55 3.26
C GLN A 346 -7.40 -14.59 1.74
N ASN A 347 -6.26 -14.22 1.16
CA ASN A 347 -5.99 -14.18 -0.28
C ASN A 347 -4.72 -14.99 -0.56
N PRO A 348 -4.80 -16.34 -0.66
CA PRO A 348 -3.63 -17.20 -0.62
C PRO A 348 -2.86 -17.29 -1.93
N PHE A 349 -3.37 -16.75 -3.04
CA PHE A 349 -2.77 -16.92 -4.37
C PHE A 349 -2.49 -15.60 -5.08
N TYR A 350 -1.47 -15.66 -5.94
CA TYR A 350 -1.28 -14.73 -7.04
C TYR A 350 -0.78 -15.50 -8.27
N ALA A 351 -0.92 -14.94 -9.46
CA ALA A 351 -0.34 -15.52 -10.67
C ALA A 351 0.95 -14.78 -11.07
N TYR A 352 1.90 -15.51 -11.63
CA TYR A 352 3.14 -14.96 -12.14
C TYR A 352 3.34 -15.30 -13.62
N ASP A 353 3.43 -14.26 -14.46
CA ASP A 353 3.78 -14.41 -15.87
C ASP A 353 5.31 -14.48 -16.02
N ILE A 354 5.81 -15.69 -16.24
CA ILE A 354 7.26 -15.96 -16.34
C ILE A 354 7.92 -15.18 -17.49
N THR A 355 7.20 -14.99 -18.61
CA THR A 355 7.76 -14.34 -19.80
C THR A 355 7.84 -12.83 -19.67
N LYS A 356 6.87 -12.23 -18.97
CA LYS A 356 6.77 -10.79 -18.76
C LYS A 356 7.30 -10.34 -17.39
N GLU A 357 7.68 -11.28 -16.54
CA GLU A 357 8.10 -11.06 -15.15
C GLU A 357 7.08 -10.23 -14.35
N LYS A 358 5.78 -10.50 -14.57
CA LYS A 358 4.69 -9.70 -14.02
C LYS A 358 3.83 -10.51 -13.06
N VAL A 359 3.61 -9.96 -11.86
CA VAL A 359 2.59 -10.42 -10.93
C VAL A 359 1.21 -10.01 -11.43
N ARG A 360 0.23 -10.90 -11.29
CA ARG A 360 -1.21 -10.65 -11.47
C ARG A 360 -1.96 -11.12 -10.23
N GLU A 361 -2.89 -10.33 -9.78
CA GLU A 361 -3.79 -10.73 -8.70
C GLU A 361 -4.85 -11.74 -9.20
N MET A 362 -5.51 -12.45 -8.27
CA MET A 362 -6.50 -13.47 -8.65
C MET A 362 -7.62 -12.95 -9.54
N HIS A 363 -8.05 -11.71 -9.38
CA HIS A 363 -9.10 -11.10 -10.21
C HIS A 363 -8.63 -10.75 -11.64
N GLU A 364 -7.31 -10.73 -11.87
CA GLU A 364 -6.69 -10.52 -13.20
C GLU A 364 -6.21 -11.83 -13.82
N TYR A 365 -6.32 -12.95 -13.10
CA TYR A 365 -5.80 -14.23 -13.57
C TYR A 365 -6.69 -14.85 -14.64
N ASP A 366 -6.13 -15.01 -15.83
CA ASP A 366 -6.79 -15.54 -17.02
C ASP A 366 -6.45 -17.01 -17.33
N GLY A 367 -5.81 -17.70 -16.41
CA GLY A 367 -5.32 -19.06 -16.59
C GLY A 367 -3.92 -19.16 -17.19
N THR A 368 -3.31 -18.07 -17.66
CA THR A 368 -1.92 -18.08 -18.19
C THR A 368 -0.89 -17.78 -17.11
N GLY A 369 0.33 -18.34 -17.24
CA GLY A 369 1.38 -18.24 -16.23
C GLY A 369 1.24 -19.28 -15.11
N VAL A 370 1.93 -19.08 -14.00
CA VAL A 370 1.98 -19.99 -12.84
C VAL A 370 1.17 -19.39 -11.70
N LEU A 371 0.15 -20.13 -11.20
CA LEU A 371 -0.57 -19.76 -9.99
C LEU A 371 0.28 -20.14 -8.76
N ILE A 372 0.53 -19.20 -7.87
CA ILE A 372 1.46 -19.36 -6.74
C ILE A 372 0.72 -19.19 -5.42
N LEU A 373 0.80 -20.22 -4.57
CA LEU A 373 0.47 -20.17 -3.15
C LEU A 373 1.70 -19.71 -2.37
N GLY A 374 1.58 -18.67 -1.54
CA GLY A 374 2.71 -18.12 -0.79
C GLY A 374 2.35 -17.68 0.64
N VAL A 375 1.55 -18.46 1.37
CA VAL A 375 1.14 -18.16 2.74
C VAL A 375 2.24 -18.53 3.73
N ASP A 376 2.77 -17.56 4.48
CA ASP A 376 3.89 -17.74 5.41
C ASP A 376 3.53 -18.45 6.73
N HIS A 377 2.25 -18.52 7.07
CA HIS A 377 1.77 -19.09 8.33
C HIS A 377 0.69 -20.18 8.16
N LEU A 378 0.84 -21.01 7.16
CA LEU A 378 -0.03 -22.16 6.83
C LEU A 378 -0.49 -23.01 8.04
N PRO A 379 0.35 -23.28 9.09
CA PRO A 379 -0.11 -24.05 10.24
C PRO A 379 -1.28 -23.43 11.02
N ALA A 380 -1.59 -22.14 10.83
CA ALA A 380 -2.73 -21.49 11.46
C ALA A 380 -4.08 -21.87 10.82
N GLU A 381 -4.07 -22.52 9.65
CA GLU A 381 -5.28 -22.95 8.94
C GLU A 381 -5.91 -24.23 9.50
N PHE A 382 -5.11 -25.09 10.17
CA PHE A 382 -5.59 -26.21 11.01
C PHE A 382 -5.24 -25.94 12.48
N PRO A 383 -5.86 -24.93 13.13
CA PRO A 383 -5.39 -24.42 14.41
C PRO A 383 -5.55 -25.41 15.57
N ARG A 384 -6.54 -26.30 15.55
CA ARG A 384 -6.74 -27.31 16.62
C ARG A 384 -5.65 -28.36 16.60
N GLU A 385 -5.42 -28.96 15.45
CA GLU A 385 -4.39 -30.01 15.30
C GLU A 385 -3.00 -29.43 15.50
N ALA A 386 -2.73 -28.25 14.95
CA ALA A 386 -1.46 -27.56 15.14
C ALA A 386 -1.20 -27.23 16.61
N SER A 387 -2.22 -26.81 17.37
CA SER A 387 -2.11 -26.53 18.81
C SER A 387 -1.93 -27.81 19.63
N THR A 388 -2.58 -28.90 19.23
CA THR A 388 -2.44 -30.19 19.91
C THR A 388 -1.01 -30.71 19.82
N ASP A 389 -0.43 -30.70 18.62
CA ASP A 389 0.95 -31.18 18.43
C ASP A 389 1.96 -30.23 19.09
N PHE A 390 1.74 -28.93 19.01
CA PHE A 390 2.57 -27.93 19.64
C PHE A 390 2.58 -28.07 21.16
N GLY A 391 1.38 -28.18 21.75
CA GLY A 391 1.24 -28.36 23.20
C GLY A 391 1.73 -29.73 23.69
N ALA A 392 1.68 -30.76 22.87
CA ALA A 392 2.28 -32.06 23.21
C ALA A 392 3.80 -31.96 23.43
N GLY A 393 4.48 -31.11 22.63
CA GLY A 393 5.90 -30.78 22.84
C GLY A 393 6.14 -29.87 24.04
N LEU A 394 5.20 -28.94 24.32
CA LEU A 394 5.37 -27.92 25.36
C LEU A 394 4.95 -28.40 26.76
N SER A 395 3.83 -29.13 26.90
CA SER A 395 3.23 -29.54 28.17
C SER A 395 4.21 -30.28 29.11
N PRO A 396 5.06 -31.20 28.66
CA PRO A 396 6.06 -31.87 29.54
C PRO A 396 7.08 -30.92 30.17
N LEU A 397 7.26 -29.74 29.58
CA LEU A 397 8.28 -28.74 29.99
C LEU A 397 7.71 -27.70 30.97
N ILE A 398 6.37 -27.55 31.01
CA ILE A 398 5.67 -26.49 31.75
C ILE A 398 5.97 -26.54 33.25
N LYS A 399 6.01 -27.70 33.87
CA LYS A 399 6.30 -27.87 35.29
C LYS A 399 7.62 -27.19 35.69
N SER A 400 8.69 -27.48 34.99
CA SER A 400 10.02 -26.94 35.30
C SER A 400 10.04 -25.41 35.12
N ILE A 401 9.34 -24.86 34.11
CA ILE A 401 9.28 -23.44 33.86
C ILE A 401 8.41 -22.74 34.92
N ALA A 402 7.23 -23.30 35.24
CA ALA A 402 6.26 -22.72 36.17
C ALA A 402 6.82 -22.56 37.58
N HIS A 403 7.73 -23.47 37.99
CA HIS A 403 8.32 -23.48 39.33
C HIS A 403 9.75 -22.92 39.42
N SER A 404 10.31 -22.47 38.27
CA SER A 404 11.67 -21.89 38.26
C SER A 404 11.62 -20.42 38.73
N PRO A 405 12.18 -20.06 39.88
CA PRO A 405 12.20 -18.67 40.36
C PRO A 405 13.18 -17.82 39.52
N ASN A 406 13.04 -16.47 39.61
CA ASN A 406 14.09 -15.58 39.17
C ASN A 406 15.22 -15.57 40.21
N GLY A 407 16.27 -16.29 39.93
CA GLY A 407 17.45 -16.42 40.73
C GLY A 407 18.73 -16.17 39.91
N THR A 408 19.83 -16.73 40.36
CA THR A 408 21.08 -16.76 39.59
C THR A 408 20.89 -17.61 38.33
N LEU A 409 21.73 -17.44 37.33
CA LEU A 409 21.67 -18.25 36.09
C LEU A 409 21.88 -19.75 36.42
N ALA A 410 22.75 -20.09 37.39
CA ALA A 410 22.99 -21.47 37.82
C ALA A 410 21.74 -22.07 38.51
N GLU A 411 21.02 -21.33 39.33
CA GLU A 411 19.75 -21.77 39.93
C GLU A 411 18.66 -21.98 38.88
N MET A 412 18.59 -21.11 37.87
CA MET A 412 17.65 -21.26 36.77
C MET A 412 17.97 -22.53 35.94
N GLU A 413 19.23 -22.75 35.60
CA GLU A 413 19.68 -23.93 34.86
C GLU A 413 19.37 -25.21 35.65
N SER A 414 19.68 -25.24 36.95
CA SER A 414 19.37 -26.35 37.83
C SER A 414 17.89 -26.70 37.91
N THR A 415 17.00 -25.68 37.90
CA THR A 415 15.56 -25.86 38.02
C THR A 415 14.86 -26.15 36.70
N MET A 416 15.29 -25.55 35.60
CA MET A 416 14.70 -25.73 34.28
C MET A 416 15.32 -26.85 33.46
N GLY A 417 16.59 -27.19 33.74
CA GLY A 417 17.38 -28.09 32.93
C GLY A 417 18.02 -27.44 31.70
N GLU A 418 19.04 -28.07 31.13
CA GLU A 418 19.87 -27.56 30.04
C GLU A 418 19.06 -27.12 28.81
N THR A 419 18.05 -27.90 28.41
CA THR A 419 17.22 -27.64 27.23
C THR A 419 16.47 -26.32 27.34
N LEU A 420 15.81 -26.06 28.46
CA LEU A 420 15.02 -24.84 28.66
C LEU A 420 15.90 -23.65 28.98
N PHE A 421 16.94 -23.83 29.78
CA PHE A 421 17.93 -22.80 30.05
C PHE A 421 18.62 -22.36 28.74
N GLY A 422 18.97 -23.33 27.89
CA GLY A 422 19.54 -23.08 26.56
C GLY A 422 18.61 -22.38 25.58
N ALA A 423 17.29 -22.29 25.86
CA ALA A 423 16.31 -21.55 25.11
C ALA A 423 15.98 -20.17 25.71
N THR A 424 16.54 -19.85 26.88
CA THR A 424 16.32 -18.59 27.59
C THR A 424 17.20 -17.51 27.01
N ILE A 425 16.59 -16.56 26.32
CA ILE A 425 17.27 -15.44 25.64
C ILE A 425 17.67 -14.37 26.65
N THR A 426 16.75 -13.97 27.54
CA THR A 426 16.98 -12.92 28.54
C THR A 426 16.67 -13.42 29.94
N ALA A 427 17.47 -12.97 30.91
CA ALA A 427 17.22 -13.11 32.35
C ALA A 427 17.91 -11.97 33.08
N ASN A 428 17.35 -11.55 34.22
CA ASN A 428 17.97 -10.55 35.11
C ASN A 428 18.37 -9.24 34.39
N LYS A 429 17.52 -8.78 33.46
CA LYS A 429 17.73 -7.58 32.59
C LYS A 429 18.89 -7.69 31.60
N GLU A 430 19.46 -8.86 31.41
CA GLU A 430 20.57 -9.10 30.50
C GLU A 430 20.30 -10.24 29.52
N LEU A 431 21.05 -10.27 28.41
CA LEU A 431 21.10 -11.45 27.55
C LEU A 431 21.84 -12.58 28.27
N THR A 432 21.33 -13.79 28.18
CA THR A 432 22.05 -14.93 28.72
C THR A 432 23.35 -15.22 27.92
N PRO A 433 24.35 -15.90 28.46
CA PRO A 433 25.65 -16.07 27.81
C PRO A 433 25.57 -16.64 26.39
N LYS A 434 24.63 -17.55 26.13
CA LYS A 434 24.43 -18.18 24.81
C LYS A 434 23.90 -17.20 23.77
N PHE A 435 23.28 -16.08 24.18
CA PHE A 435 22.64 -15.08 23.30
C PHE A 435 23.34 -13.73 23.31
N GLN A 436 24.52 -13.59 23.95
CA GLN A 436 25.31 -12.37 23.93
C GLN A 436 25.63 -11.90 22.48
N TYR A 437 25.79 -12.84 21.55
CA TYR A 437 26.01 -12.55 20.13
C TYR A 437 24.93 -11.64 19.51
N ILE A 438 23.70 -11.60 20.07
CA ILE A 438 22.66 -10.69 19.61
C ILE A 438 23.11 -9.22 19.74
N SER A 439 23.83 -8.88 20.83
CA SER A 439 24.39 -7.54 21.03
C SER A 439 25.42 -7.20 19.95
N ASP A 440 26.24 -8.16 19.55
CA ASP A 440 27.28 -7.93 18.54
C ASP A 440 26.67 -7.84 17.13
N LEU A 441 25.72 -8.73 16.80
CA LEU A 441 24.93 -8.63 15.56
C LEU A 441 24.15 -7.30 15.48
N ARG A 442 23.62 -6.82 16.61
CA ARG A 442 22.92 -5.56 16.69
C ARG A 442 23.85 -4.39 16.33
N LYS A 443 25.07 -4.35 16.86
CA LYS A 443 26.08 -3.33 16.51
C LYS A 443 26.41 -3.36 15.01
N VAL A 444 26.57 -4.56 14.44
CA VAL A 444 26.80 -4.73 13.00
C VAL A 444 25.59 -4.22 12.18
N ASN A 445 24.38 -4.58 12.58
CA ASN A 445 23.17 -4.13 11.92
C ASN A 445 22.92 -2.61 12.09
N GLU A 446 23.25 -2.06 13.26
CA GLU A 446 23.18 -0.61 13.51
C GLU A 446 24.24 0.15 12.70
N SER A 447 25.46 -0.37 12.56
CA SER A 447 26.48 0.22 11.67
C SER A 447 26.12 0.11 10.19
N ALA A 448 25.33 -0.89 9.80
CA ALA A 448 24.74 -0.96 8.46
C ALA A 448 23.56 0.02 8.30
N THR A 449 22.81 0.33 9.38
CA THR A 449 21.73 1.32 9.39
C THR A 449 22.26 2.76 9.36
N ASP A 450 23.47 3.04 9.84
CA ASP A 450 24.11 4.37 9.68
C ASP A 450 24.36 4.74 8.21
N LYS A 451 24.27 3.80 7.29
CA LYS A 451 24.29 4.04 5.84
C LYS A 451 22.91 4.30 5.23
N LYS A 452 21.81 4.10 5.99
CA LYS A 452 20.46 4.38 5.47
C LYS A 452 20.23 5.89 5.38
N LYS A 453 19.51 6.29 4.32
CA LYS A 453 19.05 7.66 4.13
C LYS A 453 17.87 7.97 5.03
N ARG A 454 17.94 9.02 5.79
CA ARG A 454 16.89 9.49 6.71
C ARG A 454 16.00 10.51 6.02
N ILE A 455 14.74 10.20 5.90
CA ILE A 455 13.74 11.02 5.20
C ILE A 455 12.68 11.45 6.21
N LEU A 456 12.47 12.75 6.32
CA LEU A 456 11.38 13.32 7.10
C LEU A 456 10.23 13.67 6.17
N VAL A 457 9.09 13.00 6.33
CA VAL A 457 7.85 13.29 5.59
C VAL A 457 6.88 14.00 6.52
N ILE A 458 6.53 15.23 6.18
CA ILE A 458 5.67 16.10 6.98
C ILE A 458 4.33 16.29 6.26
N GLY A 459 3.24 15.88 6.91
CA GLY A 459 1.89 15.87 6.36
C GLY A 459 1.42 14.47 5.98
N GLY A 460 0.42 13.97 6.73
CA GLY A 460 -0.22 12.66 6.56
C GLY A 460 -1.55 12.72 5.83
N GLY A 461 -1.79 13.74 5.01
CA GLY A 461 -3.02 13.96 4.27
C GLY A 461 -3.26 12.95 3.13
N MET A 462 -4.33 13.17 2.36
CA MET A 462 -4.83 12.27 1.32
C MET A 462 -3.80 11.90 0.25
N VAL A 463 -2.79 12.74 -0.01
CA VAL A 463 -1.78 12.55 -1.06
C VAL A 463 -0.46 11.91 -0.56
N ALA A 464 -0.33 11.71 0.76
CA ALA A 464 0.92 11.23 1.36
C ALA A 464 1.22 9.75 1.05
N GLY A 465 0.19 8.91 0.97
CA GLY A 465 0.35 7.47 0.79
C GLY A 465 1.19 7.08 -0.43
N PRO A 466 0.83 7.49 -1.65
CA PRO A 466 1.61 7.18 -2.85
C PRO A 466 3.03 7.77 -2.86
N CYS A 467 3.29 8.88 -2.16
CA CYS A 467 4.64 9.41 -1.95
C CYS A 467 5.46 8.47 -1.06
N ILE A 468 4.90 8.07 0.09
CA ILE A 468 5.54 7.15 1.04
C ILE A 468 5.87 5.81 0.35
N GLU A 469 4.95 5.29 -0.46
CA GLU A 469 5.12 4.06 -1.23
C GLU A 469 6.39 4.06 -2.08
N GLN A 470 6.72 5.17 -2.73
CA GLN A 470 7.92 5.29 -3.56
C GLN A 470 9.23 5.41 -2.75
N LEU A 471 9.12 5.75 -1.46
CA LEU A 471 10.25 5.91 -0.56
C LEU A 471 10.52 4.67 0.31
N LEU A 472 9.57 3.72 0.34
CA LEU A 472 9.69 2.48 1.11
C LEU A 472 10.69 1.53 0.44
N ASN A 473 11.92 1.51 0.95
CA ASN A 473 12.96 0.55 0.55
C ASN A 473 13.94 0.30 1.70
N LYS A 474 14.82 -0.69 1.57
CA LYS A 474 15.77 -1.08 2.63
C LYS A 474 16.86 -0.05 2.92
N SER A 475 17.10 0.85 1.99
CA SER A 475 18.13 1.90 2.10
C SER A 475 17.60 3.17 2.74
N ASN A 476 16.31 3.23 3.10
CA ASN A 476 15.67 4.40 3.66
C ASN A 476 15.15 4.14 5.09
N THR A 477 15.19 5.18 5.90
CA THR A 477 14.47 5.30 7.16
C THR A 477 13.52 6.47 7.03
N LEU A 478 12.21 6.24 7.20
CA LEU A 478 11.20 7.29 7.11
C LEU A 478 10.70 7.70 8.50
N THR A 479 10.69 9.00 8.76
CA THR A 479 9.95 9.59 9.89
C THR A 479 8.75 10.34 9.34
N LEU A 480 7.53 9.88 9.70
CA LEU A 480 6.27 10.50 9.28
C LEU A 480 5.74 11.38 10.41
N VAL A 481 5.48 12.65 10.12
CA VAL A 481 4.99 13.63 11.09
C VAL A 481 3.69 14.25 10.62
N ASP A 482 2.67 14.23 11.49
CA ASP A 482 1.38 14.89 11.29
C ASP A 482 0.77 15.28 12.65
N SER A 483 -0.11 16.28 12.67
CA SER A 483 -0.87 16.64 13.87
C SER A 483 -1.95 15.63 14.25
N SER A 484 -2.37 14.78 13.31
CA SER A 484 -3.39 13.76 13.48
C SER A 484 -2.78 12.36 13.69
N ALA A 485 -2.87 11.86 14.91
CA ALA A 485 -2.49 10.47 15.22
C ALA A 485 -3.25 9.46 14.34
N ARG A 486 -4.53 9.72 14.05
CA ARG A 486 -5.37 8.87 13.18
C ARG A 486 -4.85 8.83 11.74
N ALA A 487 -4.41 9.96 11.19
CA ALA A 487 -3.82 10.01 9.85
C ALA A 487 -2.54 9.17 9.77
N LEU A 488 -1.64 9.32 10.75
CA LEU A 488 -0.40 8.55 10.84
C LEU A 488 -0.65 7.05 10.98
N GLU A 489 -1.62 6.65 11.80
CA GLU A 489 -1.98 5.25 11.99
C GLU A 489 -2.58 4.65 10.70
N THR A 490 -3.41 5.42 10.00
CA THR A 490 -3.98 5.02 8.70
C THR A 490 -2.88 4.83 7.67
N LEU A 491 -1.92 5.75 7.56
CA LEU A 491 -0.78 5.63 6.65
C LEU A 491 0.09 4.42 7.00
N LYS A 492 0.40 4.23 8.27
CA LYS A 492 1.19 3.09 8.74
C LYS A 492 0.50 1.77 8.41
N ARG A 493 -0.80 1.68 8.66
CA ARG A 493 -1.59 0.48 8.35
C ARG A 493 -1.64 0.20 6.85
N ASN A 494 -1.86 1.21 6.01
CA ASN A 494 -2.09 1.02 4.57
C ASN A 494 -0.79 0.86 3.78
N TYR A 495 0.32 1.43 4.23
CA TYR A 495 1.56 1.50 3.46
C TYR A 495 2.79 0.92 4.16
N ALA A 496 2.89 0.97 5.48
CA ALA A 496 4.08 0.53 6.21
C ALA A 496 3.91 -0.81 6.94
N SER A 497 2.68 -1.22 7.27
CA SER A 497 2.39 -2.47 7.97
C SER A 497 1.84 -3.59 7.09
N GLN A 498 1.49 -3.29 5.85
CA GLN A 498 1.04 -4.29 4.87
C GLN A 498 1.67 -3.99 3.51
N SER A 499 2.34 -4.96 2.93
CA SER A 499 2.57 -5.00 1.49
C SER A 499 1.24 -5.29 0.79
N SER A 500 0.39 -4.30 0.65
CA SER A 500 -0.84 -4.38 -0.16
C SER A 500 -0.66 -3.72 -1.53
N THR A 501 0.57 -3.44 -1.91
CA THR A 501 0.88 -2.89 -3.23
C THR A 501 1.16 -4.03 -4.19
N PRO A 502 0.43 -4.13 -5.32
CA PRO A 502 0.79 -5.06 -6.38
C PRO A 502 2.20 -4.74 -6.88
N GLY A 503 3.16 -5.63 -6.62
CA GLY A 503 4.54 -5.50 -7.11
C GLY A 503 5.63 -5.27 -6.07
N LEU A 504 5.30 -4.99 -4.79
CA LEU A 504 6.29 -4.99 -3.71
C LEU A 504 6.11 -6.26 -2.86
N GLY A 505 7.14 -7.06 -2.81
CA GLY A 505 7.16 -8.34 -2.11
C GLY A 505 6.79 -8.22 -0.63
N ALA A 506 6.17 -9.27 -0.10
CA ALA A 506 5.72 -9.36 1.27
C ALA A 506 6.85 -9.13 2.28
N GLN A 507 6.50 -8.41 3.37
CA GLN A 507 7.32 -8.24 4.57
C GLN A 507 8.78 -7.78 4.35
N GLU A 508 8.98 -6.74 3.58
CA GLU A 508 10.13 -5.91 3.83
C GLU A 508 9.80 -5.04 5.04
N ASN A 509 10.48 -5.27 6.15
CA ASN A 509 10.39 -4.41 7.34
C ASN A 509 11.04 -3.08 6.99
N TYR A 510 10.25 -2.17 6.46
CA TYR A 510 10.66 -0.80 6.23
C TYR A 510 10.83 -0.09 7.58
N ASP A 511 11.89 0.68 7.72
CA ASP A 511 12.13 1.48 8.91
C ASP A 511 11.26 2.74 8.86
N VAL A 512 10.04 2.63 9.38
CA VAL A 512 9.07 3.73 9.40
C VAL A 512 8.71 4.08 10.83
N ARG A 513 8.98 5.32 11.20
CA ARG A 513 8.63 5.93 12.49
C ARG A 513 7.50 6.92 12.30
N THR A 514 6.63 7.05 13.29
CA THR A 514 5.53 8.02 13.28
C THR A 514 5.62 8.91 14.51
N SER A 515 5.38 10.20 14.35
CA SER A 515 5.35 11.16 15.46
C SER A 515 4.21 12.15 15.28
N VAL A 516 3.45 12.37 16.35
CA VAL A 516 2.39 13.38 16.37
C VAL A 516 2.99 14.71 16.78
N ALA A 517 3.04 15.68 15.84
CA ALA A 517 3.54 17.02 16.10
C ALA A 517 2.81 18.06 15.23
N ASN A 518 2.72 19.28 15.72
CA ASN A 518 2.14 20.40 14.97
C ASN A 518 3.20 21.02 14.05
N ALA A 519 3.14 20.70 12.78
CA ALA A 519 4.06 21.23 11.76
C ALA A 519 3.80 22.71 11.38
N ALA A 520 2.80 23.36 11.95
CA ALA A 520 2.60 24.81 11.81
C ALA A 520 3.66 25.63 12.57
N VAL A 521 4.38 24.99 13.49
CA VAL A 521 5.45 25.61 14.30
C VAL A 521 6.66 24.69 14.27
N VAL A 522 7.83 25.22 13.98
CA VAL A 522 9.09 24.50 14.13
C VAL A 522 9.56 24.65 15.57
N ASP A 523 9.19 23.68 16.41
CA ASP A 523 9.70 23.56 17.77
C ASP A 523 11.02 22.77 17.82
N ASP A 524 11.62 22.63 19.01
CA ASP A 524 12.90 21.93 19.22
C ASP A 524 12.87 20.48 18.69
N TYR A 525 11.72 19.82 18.75
CA TYR A 525 11.55 18.46 18.20
C TYR A 525 11.63 18.47 16.67
N MET A 526 10.84 19.34 16.03
CA MET A 526 10.80 19.44 14.57
C MET A 526 12.15 19.90 14.00
N GLU A 527 12.80 20.88 14.63
CA GLU A 527 14.15 21.31 14.22
C GLU A 527 15.17 20.18 14.34
N THR A 528 15.09 19.38 15.44
CA THR A 528 15.94 18.21 15.62
C THR A 528 15.73 17.16 14.51
N GLU A 529 14.51 16.83 14.18
CA GLU A 529 14.21 15.85 13.12
C GLU A 529 14.63 16.36 11.74
N ILE A 530 14.40 17.66 11.42
CA ILE A 530 14.87 18.26 10.18
C ILE A 530 16.40 18.19 10.11
N SER A 531 17.12 18.61 11.15
CA SER A 531 18.59 18.68 11.16
C SER A 531 19.28 17.31 11.00
N ARG A 532 18.59 16.22 11.41
CA ARG A 532 19.09 14.84 11.31
C ARG A 532 18.73 14.15 10.00
N SER A 533 17.91 14.78 9.17
CA SER A 533 17.42 14.17 7.93
C SER A 533 18.38 14.42 6.76
N ASP A 534 18.46 13.47 5.83
CA ASP A 534 19.13 13.65 4.54
C ASP A 534 18.24 14.39 3.53
N LEU A 535 16.91 14.35 3.76
CA LEU A 535 15.89 14.97 2.90
C LEU A 535 14.62 15.24 3.70
N VAL A 536 13.99 16.39 3.45
CA VAL A 536 12.62 16.71 3.93
C VAL A 536 11.65 16.67 2.77
N VAL A 537 10.53 15.98 2.94
CA VAL A 537 9.37 16.00 2.03
C VAL A 537 8.21 16.68 2.75
N SER A 538 7.75 17.81 2.24
CA SER A 538 6.63 18.54 2.82
C SER A 538 5.37 18.42 1.95
N LEU A 539 4.35 17.77 2.49
CA LEU A 539 3.02 17.59 1.89
C LEU A 539 1.94 18.39 2.65
N LEU A 540 2.38 19.43 3.31
CA LEU A 540 1.53 20.38 4.04
C LEU A 540 0.78 21.32 3.08
N PRO A 541 -0.23 22.08 3.55
CA PRO A 541 -0.79 23.20 2.83
C PRO A 541 0.26 24.28 2.52
N ALA A 542 0.18 24.91 1.34
CA ALA A 542 1.17 25.84 0.81
C ALA A 542 1.62 26.96 1.77
N PRO A 543 0.77 27.60 2.62
CA PRO A 543 1.20 28.62 3.56
C PRO A 543 2.17 28.14 4.65
N MET A 544 2.27 26.82 4.88
CA MET A 544 3.12 26.24 5.92
C MET A 544 4.53 25.87 5.41
N HIS A 545 4.75 25.81 4.11
CA HIS A 545 6.06 25.43 3.55
C HIS A 545 7.20 26.40 3.90
N PRO A 546 7.02 27.73 3.90
CA PRO A 546 8.15 28.64 4.14
C PRO A 546 8.85 28.40 5.48
N ILE A 547 8.11 28.14 6.56
CA ILE A 547 8.70 27.93 7.89
C ILE A 547 9.52 26.63 7.95
N ILE A 548 9.05 25.56 7.28
CA ILE A 548 9.78 24.30 7.19
C ILE A 548 11.01 24.45 6.30
N ALA A 549 10.86 25.13 5.14
CA ALA A 549 11.95 25.37 4.20
C ALA A 549 13.05 26.23 4.83
N GLU A 550 12.72 27.28 5.59
CA GLU A 550 13.70 28.11 6.28
C GLU A 550 14.53 27.30 7.27
N CYS A 551 13.90 26.41 8.06
CA CYS A 551 14.62 25.52 8.96
C CYS A 551 15.47 24.50 8.18
N ALA A 552 14.97 23.88 7.14
CA ALA A 552 15.70 22.94 6.31
C ALA A 552 16.94 23.60 5.66
N ILE A 553 16.78 24.82 5.12
CA ILE A 553 17.87 25.61 4.55
C ILE A 553 18.95 25.95 5.61
N LYS A 554 18.53 26.35 6.82
CA LYS A 554 19.43 26.63 7.96
C LYS A 554 20.34 25.41 8.24
N HIS A 555 19.81 24.22 8.17
CA HIS A 555 20.54 22.97 8.43
C HIS A 555 21.12 22.32 7.15
N LYS A 556 21.05 22.99 5.99
CA LYS A 556 21.55 22.52 4.69
C LYS A 556 20.90 21.21 4.25
N VAL A 557 19.67 20.96 4.68
CA VAL A 557 18.88 19.77 4.29
C VAL A 557 18.03 20.16 3.08
N PRO A 558 18.09 19.43 1.96
CA PRO A 558 17.22 19.67 0.83
C PRO A 558 15.75 19.36 1.17
N MET A 559 14.83 20.11 0.53
CA MET A 559 13.40 19.91 0.71
C MET A 559 12.69 19.71 -0.63
N ILE A 560 11.62 18.91 -0.64
CA ILE A 560 10.77 18.67 -1.81
C ILE A 560 9.32 18.87 -1.44
N THR A 561 8.55 19.51 -2.33
CA THR A 561 7.10 19.71 -2.18
C THR A 561 6.35 19.73 -3.51
N ALA A 562 5.05 19.39 -3.46
CA ALA A 562 4.14 19.44 -4.61
C ALA A 562 3.62 20.86 -4.92
N SER A 563 3.77 21.81 -4.01
CA SER A 563 3.09 23.11 -4.06
C SER A 563 3.82 24.11 -4.95
N TYR A 564 3.03 25.08 -5.46
CA TYR A 564 3.55 26.25 -6.16
C TYR A 564 4.54 27.04 -5.30
N ILE A 565 5.51 27.70 -5.95
CA ILE A 565 6.37 28.68 -5.28
C ILE A 565 5.51 29.87 -4.86
N SER A 566 5.28 30.03 -3.56
CA SER A 566 4.60 31.18 -2.95
C SER A 566 5.56 32.35 -2.78
N PRO A 567 5.07 33.60 -2.56
CA PRO A 567 5.94 34.75 -2.26
C PRO A 567 6.88 34.49 -1.09
N GLY A 568 6.41 33.88 0.00
CA GLY A 568 7.25 33.50 1.15
C GLY A 568 8.32 32.44 0.83
N MET A 569 8.05 31.54 -0.13
CA MET A 569 9.09 30.64 -0.65
C MET A 569 10.11 31.38 -1.50
N GLU A 570 9.66 32.32 -2.35
CA GLU A 570 10.57 33.10 -3.22
C GLU A 570 11.61 33.89 -2.42
N GLU A 571 11.23 34.44 -1.26
CA GLU A 571 12.13 35.13 -0.33
C GLU A 571 13.27 34.25 0.20
N LEU A 572 13.09 32.92 0.16
CA LEU A 572 14.08 31.93 0.63
C LEU A 572 15.09 31.54 -0.46
N ARG A 573 14.88 31.90 -1.72
CA ARG A 573 15.75 31.54 -2.86
C ARG A 573 17.22 31.86 -2.61
N ALA A 574 17.51 33.12 -2.32
CA ALA A 574 18.89 33.56 -2.05
C ALA A 574 19.50 32.91 -0.80
N LYS A 575 18.68 32.64 0.23
CA LYS A 575 19.12 31.91 1.43
C LYS A 575 19.50 30.47 1.11
N ALA A 576 18.73 29.80 0.27
CA ALA A 576 19.01 28.41 -0.14
C ALA A 576 20.28 28.33 -1.00
N GLU A 577 20.48 29.27 -1.93
CA GLU A 577 21.70 29.39 -2.74
C GLU A 577 22.94 29.61 -1.86
N ALA A 578 22.87 30.55 -0.91
CA ALA A 578 23.97 30.87 0.01
C ALA A 578 24.35 29.71 0.94
N ASN A 579 23.36 28.84 1.29
CA ASN A 579 23.60 27.68 2.14
C ASN A 579 23.96 26.40 1.37
N ASP A 580 24.16 26.49 0.04
CA ASP A 580 24.53 25.36 -0.82
C ASP A 580 23.50 24.20 -0.75
N THR A 581 22.21 24.56 -0.69
CA THR A 581 21.10 23.62 -0.66
C THR A 581 19.99 24.03 -1.63
N TYR A 582 18.98 23.20 -1.80
CA TYR A 582 17.87 23.44 -2.73
C TYR A 582 16.52 23.04 -2.15
N VAL A 583 15.48 23.68 -2.67
CA VAL A 583 14.09 23.27 -2.47
C VAL A 583 13.47 23.01 -3.85
N VAL A 584 13.01 21.77 -4.09
CA VAL A 584 12.27 21.43 -5.31
C VAL A 584 10.79 21.67 -5.05
N ASN A 585 10.21 22.58 -5.80
CA ASN A 585 8.79 22.92 -5.78
C ASN A 585 8.08 22.37 -7.02
N GLU A 586 6.78 22.44 -7.01
CA GLU A 586 5.93 22.19 -8.19
C GLU A 586 6.08 20.74 -8.73
N LEU A 587 6.09 19.75 -7.83
CA LEU A 587 6.22 18.31 -8.16
C LEU A 587 4.93 17.51 -7.94
N GLY A 588 3.77 18.16 -8.11
CA GLY A 588 2.46 17.49 -8.01
C GLY A 588 1.89 17.10 -9.37
N LEU A 589 0.58 17.31 -9.51
CA LEU A 589 -0.16 17.13 -10.75
C LEU A 589 -0.21 18.44 -11.56
N ASP A 590 -0.77 19.49 -10.98
CA ASP A 590 -0.85 20.88 -11.44
C ASP A 590 -0.72 21.80 -10.20
N PRO A 591 0.54 22.19 -9.89
CA PRO A 591 1.75 22.12 -10.72
C PRO A 591 2.53 20.81 -10.55
N GLY A 592 3.12 20.32 -11.63
CA GLY A 592 4.09 19.22 -11.60
C GLY A 592 4.08 18.36 -12.86
N ILE A 593 3.18 17.38 -12.99
CA ILE A 593 3.09 16.56 -14.21
C ILE A 593 2.80 17.45 -15.42
N ASP A 594 1.93 18.46 -15.28
CA ASP A 594 1.67 19.45 -16.33
C ASP A 594 2.95 20.18 -16.77
N ILE A 595 3.82 20.54 -15.83
CA ILE A 595 5.09 21.23 -16.11
C ILE A 595 6.07 20.28 -16.81
N MET A 596 6.25 19.07 -16.27
CA MET A 596 7.21 18.09 -16.81
C MET A 596 6.85 17.66 -18.24
N THR A 597 5.56 17.33 -18.47
CA THR A 597 5.08 16.90 -19.78
C THR A 597 5.06 18.05 -20.79
N SER A 598 4.78 19.29 -20.35
CA SER A 598 4.91 20.48 -21.20
C SER A 598 6.37 20.74 -21.58
N ALA A 599 7.30 20.69 -20.63
CA ALA A 599 8.71 20.91 -20.89
C ALA A 599 9.28 19.88 -21.87
N GLU A 600 8.93 18.60 -21.72
CA GLU A 600 9.31 17.53 -22.65
C GLU A 600 8.76 17.77 -24.05
N MET A 601 7.45 18.03 -24.18
CA MET A 601 6.77 18.25 -25.46
C MET A 601 7.33 19.46 -26.20
N LEU A 602 7.47 20.60 -25.51
CA LEU A 602 8.00 21.83 -26.10
C LEU A 602 9.48 21.68 -26.50
N SER A 603 10.29 20.98 -25.71
CA SER A 603 11.69 20.68 -26.04
C SER A 603 11.80 19.85 -27.31
N ARG A 604 10.97 18.82 -27.45
CA ARG A 604 10.92 17.94 -28.63
C ARG A 604 10.48 18.70 -29.89
N ILE A 605 9.41 19.48 -29.82
CA ILE A 605 8.90 20.27 -30.95
C ILE A 605 9.97 21.25 -31.44
N ARG A 606 10.71 21.90 -30.53
CA ARG A 606 11.81 22.80 -30.89
C ARG A 606 12.98 22.04 -31.53
N ALA A 607 13.31 20.85 -31.02
CA ALA A 607 14.36 20.02 -31.62
C ALA A 607 14.01 19.57 -33.04
N GLU A 608 12.73 19.47 -33.37
CA GLU A 608 12.22 19.22 -34.72
C GLU A 608 12.17 20.49 -35.60
N GLY A 609 12.59 21.65 -35.11
CA GLY A 609 12.61 22.93 -35.83
C GLY A 609 11.30 23.73 -35.76
N GLY A 610 10.38 23.34 -34.87
CA GLY A 610 9.10 24.02 -34.67
C GLY A 610 9.21 25.30 -33.80
N VAL A 611 8.59 26.38 -34.26
CA VAL A 611 8.40 27.64 -33.51
C VAL A 611 7.03 27.62 -32.86
N ILE A 612 6.98 27.68 -31.54
CA ILE A 612 5.71 27.60 -30.77
C ILE A 612 4.92 28.88 -30.95
N LYS A 613 3.69 28.77 -31.44
CA LYS A 613 2.77 29.91 -31.64
C LYS A 613 1.66 29.95 -30.59
N LYS A 614 1.08 28.80 -30.25
CA LYS A 614 0.04 28.71 -29.23
C LYS A 614 0.33 27.59 -28.25
N TYR A 615 0.12 27.86 -26.96
CA TYR A 615 0.27 26.90 -25.88
C TYR A 615 -0.95 26.96 -24.96
N VAL A 616 -1.64 25.83 -24.82
CA VAL A 616 -2.80 25.66 -23.91
C VAL A 616 -2.57 24.41 -23.06
N SER A 617 -2.67 24.55 -21.74
CA SER A 617 -2.59 23.44 -20.78
C SER A 617 -3.80 23.47 -19.85
N LEU A 618 -4.58 22.40 -19.85
CA LEU A 618 -5.78 22.25 -19.02
C LEU A 618 -5.67 21.00 -18.15
N CYS A 619 -6.02 21.13 -16.86
CA CYS A 619 -5.95 20.02 -15.90
C CYS A 619 -7.17 19.99 -14.98
N GLY A 620 -7.67 18.79 -14.64
CA GLY A 620 -8.77 18.60 -13.71
C GLY A 620 -8.56 17.39 -12.80
N ALA A 621 -8.89 17.57 -11.51
CA ALA A 621 -9.09 16.50 -10.56
C ALA A 621 -10.59 16.49 -10.22
N LEU A 622 -11.30 15.43 -10.62
CA LEU A 622 -12.75 15.34 -10.70
C LEU A 622 -13.22 14.01 -10.09
N PRO A 623 -14.50 13.86 -9.69
CA PRO A 623 -15.05 12.52 -9.52
C PRO A 623 -15.07 11.79 -10.87
N ALA A 624 -14.94 10.47 -10.85
CA ALA A 624 -15.14 9.68 -12.06
C ALA A 624 -16.56 9.92 -12.63
N PRO A 625 -16.78 9.76 -13.94
CA PRO A 625 -18.07 10.07 -14.56
C PRO A 625 -19.26 9.41 -13.88
N GLU A 626 -19.11 8.14 -13.45
CA GLU A 626 -20.14 7.39 -12.72
C GLU A 626 -20.39 7.90 -11.29
N ASN A 627 -19.50 8.71 -10.74
CA ASN A 627 -19.60 9.31 -9.41
C ASN A 627 -19.83 10.84 -9.45
N SER A 628 -20.10 11.40 -10.65
CA SER A 628 -20.31 12.83 -10.85
C SER A 628 -21.74 13.30 -10.56
N ASN A 629 -22.66 12.40 -10.25
CA ASN A 629 -24.06 12.67 -9.91
C ASN A 629 -24.23 13.25 -8.49
N CYS A 630 -23.31 14.08 -8.06
CA CYS A 630 -23.31 14.75 -6.78
C CYS A 630 -23.60 16.25 -6.97
N PRO A 631 -23.94 17.00 -5.89
CA PRO A 631 -24.56 18.32 -5.97
C PRO A 631 -23.87 19.36 -6.86
N LEU A 632 -22.53 19.35 -6.89
CA LEU A 632 -21.72 20.26 -7.69
C LEU A 632 -21.02 19.54 -8.86
N GLY A 633 -21.32 18.26 -9.10
CA GLY A 633 -20.49 17.44 -9.97
C GLY A 633 -19.04 17.34 -9.43
N TYR A 634 -18.84 17.44 -8.11
CA TYR A 634 -17.52 17.49 -7.50
C TYR A 634 -17.45 16.64 -6.23
N LYS A 635 -16.31 15.98 -6.02
CA LYS A 635 -15.96 15.29 -4.79
C LYS A 635 -14.54 15.63 -4.36
N PHE A 636 -14.33 15.75 -3.05
CA PHE A 636 -13.02 16.12 -2.52
C PHE A 636 -12.09 14.91 -2.48
N SER A 637 -11.02 14.96 -3.25
CA SER A 637 -9.89 14.04 -3.23
C SER A 637 -8.61 14.68 -2.68
N TRP A 638 -8.70 15.97 -2.28
CA TRP A 638 -7.61 16.75 -1.68
C TRP A 638 -8.18 17.88 -0.80
N PHE A 639 -7.36 18.86 -0.39
CA PHE A 639 -7.67 19.90 0.60
C PHE A 639 -8.88 20.78 0.24
N PRO A 640 -10.06 20.62 0.92
CA PRO A 640 -11.32 21.25 0.52
C PRO A 640 -11.28 22.78 0.51
N ARG A 641 -10.68 23.40 1.54
CA ARG A 641 -10.56 24.84 1.62
C ARG A 641 -9.80 25.41 0.42
N GLY A 642 -8.72 24.73 -0.01
CA GLY A 642 -7.94 25.14 -1.19
C GLY A 642 -8.73 25.09 -2.49
N VAL A 643 -9.68 24.14 -2.61
CA VAL A 643 -10.59 24.03 -3.75
C VAL A 643 -11.56 25.21 -3.80
N LEU A 644 -12.16 25.57 -2.66
CA LEU A 644 -13.14 26.66 -2.58
C LEU A 644 -12.49 28.04 -2.74
N THR A 645 -11.34 28.27 -2.08
CA THR A 645 -10.64 29.57 -2.15
C THR A 645 -10.02 29.83 -3.53
N ALA A 646 -9.80 28.78 -4.34
CA ALA A 646 -9.37 28.96 -5.73
C ALA A 646 -10.34 29.84 -6.54
N ALA A 647 -11.64 29.88 -6.16
CA ALA A 647 -12.64 30.71 -6.79
C ALA A 647 -12.39 32.21 -6.67
N LYS A 648 -11.60 32.62 -5.66
CA LYS A 648 -11.29 34.04 -5.40
C LYS A 648 -10.01 34.52 -6.07
N ARG A 649 -9.25 33.62 -6.69
CA ARG A 649 -7.94 33.96 -7.27
C ARG A 649 -8.11 34.71 -8.58
N PRO A 650 -7.29 35.76 -8.84
CA PRO A 650 -7.22 36.37 -10.14
C PRO A 650 -6.57 35.44 -11.17
N ALA A 651 -6.80 35.69 -12.43
CA ALA A 651 -6.12 34.98 -13.51
C ALA A 651 -5.59 35.97 -14.57
N ARG A 652 -4.45 35.61 -15.19
CA ARG A 652 -3.85 36.35 -16.30
C ARG A 652 -3.40 35.40 -17.39
N PHE A 653 -3.79 35.61 -18.61
CA PHE A 653 -3.48 34.74 -19.76
C PHE A 653 -3.37 35.57 -21.03
N MET A 654 -2.74 35.03 -22.06
CA MET A 654 -2.52 35.73 -23.34
C MET A 654 -3.27 35.01 -24.46
N VAL A 655 -3.96 35.80 -25.29
CA VAL A 655 -4.63 35.34 -26.52
C VAL A 655 -4.33 36.32 -27.66
N ASP A 656 -3.89 35.80 -28.80
CA ASP A 656 -3.57 36.56 -30.02
C ASP A 656 -2.72 37.83 -29.73
N GLY A 657 -1.66 37.62 -28.92
CA GLY A 657 -0.71 38.68 -28.55
C GLY A 657 -1.16 39.63 -27.46
N SER A 658 -2.40 39.52 -26.96
CA SER A 658 -2.97 40.44 -25.98
C SER A 658 -3.13 39.78 -24.63
N TRP A 659 -2.70 40.44 -23.55
CA TRP A 659 -2.89 40.00 -22.18
C TRP A 659 -4.29 40.33 -21.66
N HIS A 660 -4.95 39.31 -21.11
CA HIS A 660 -6.26 39.43 -20.48
C HIS A 660 -6.11 39.16 -18.98
N ASN A 661 -6.75 40.03 -18.18
CA ASN A 661 -6.79 39.88 -16.71
C ASN A 661 -8.22 39.54 -16.28
N ILE A 662 -8.36 38.63 -15.35
CA ILE A 662 -9.59 38.33 -14.61
C ILE A 662 -9.37 38.76 -13.17
N ASP A 663 -10.20 39.63 -12.67
CA ASP A 663 -10.11 40.13 -11.31
C ASP A 663 -10.52 39.08 -10.26
N ASP A 664 -10.18 39.35 -9.02
CA ASP A 664 -10.52 38.52 -7.88
C ASP A 664 -12.03 38.20 -7.85
N SER A 665 -12.37 36.94 -7.54
CA SER A 665 -13.76 36.47 -7.42
C SER A 665 -14.58 36.48 -8.74
N GLN A 666 -14.00 36.79 -9.88
CA GLN A 666 -14.65 36.78 -11.19
C GLN A 666 -14.34 35.54 -12.04
N LEU A 667 -13.46 34.68 -11.56
CA LEU A 667 -12.90 33.55 -12.32
C LEU A 667 -13.97 32.64 -12.96
N PHE A 668 -14.98 32.22 -12.18
CA PHE A 668 -16.02 31.32 -12.67
C PHE A 668 -17.08 31.97 -13.56
N ASN A 669 -17.06 33.30 -13.73
CA ASN A 669 -17.83 33.99 -14.78
C ASN A 669 -17.28 33.71 -16.18
N HIS A 670 -16.03 33.24 -16.28
CA HIS A 670 -15.33 32.94 -17.53
C HIS A 670 -15.24 31.45 -17.85
N ALA A 671 -16.11 30.62 -17.26
CA ALA A 671 -16.16 29.19 -17.53
C ALA A 671 -16.70 28.91 -18.94
N LEU A 672 -15.99 28.13 -19.74
CA LEU A 672 -16.31 27.76 -21.11
C LEU A 672 -16.34 26.24 -21.29
N PRO A 673 -17.24 25.71 -22.15
CA PRO A 673 -17.27 24.28 -22.46
C PRO A 673 -16.02 23.84 -23.21
N ILE A 674 -15.64 22.58 -23.03
CA ILE A 674 -14.58 21.91 -23.78
C ILE A 674 -15.10 20.60 -24.36
N THR A 675 -14.86 20.35 -25.65
CA THR A 675 -15.34 19.17 -26.37
C THR A 675 -14.23 18.16 -26.69
N ALA A 676 -12.96 18.46 -26.32
CA ALA A 676 -11.82 17.57 -26.53
C ALA A 676 -11.99 16.19 -25.87
N PHE A 677 -12.76 16.10 -24.81
CA PHE A 677 -13.05 14.87 -24.08
C PHE A 677 -14.49 14.42 -24.35
N ARG A 678 -14.67 13.64 -25.42
CA ARG A 678 -16.01 13.20 -25.86
C ARG A 678 -16.73 12.40 -24.79
N GLY A 679 -18.01 12.73 -24.56
CA GLY A 679 -18.86 12.07 -23.56
C GLY A 679 -18.72 12.60 -22.14
N LEU A 680 -17.89 13.63 -21.92
CA LEU A 680 -17.77 14.33 -20.64
C LEU A 680 -18.30 15.76 -20.79
N ASP A 681 -19.20 16.15 -19.88
CA ASP A 681 -19.75 17.52 -19.82
C ASP A 681 -18.82 18.43 -19.01
N LEU A 682 -17.73 18.85 -19.64
CA LEU A 682 -16.66 19.61 -19.00
C LEU A 682 -16.64 21.07 -19.42
N PHE A 683 -16.30 21.90 -18.45
CA PHE A 683 -15.98 23.31 -18.60
C PHE A 683 -14.57 23.57 -18.09
N TRP A 684 -13.92 24.56 -18.66
CA TRP A 684 -12.62 25.03 -18.19
C TRP A 684 -12.68 26.50 -17.80
N VAL A 685 -11.83 26.87 -16.85
CA VAL A 685 -11.60 28.25 -16.42
C VAL A 685 -10.10 28.53 -16.43
N PRO A 686 -9.64 29.77 -16.74
CA PRO A 686 -8.23 30.11 -16.60
C PRO A 686 -7.70 29.87 -15.19
N ASN A 687 -6.42 29.46 -15.08
CA ASN A 687 -5.79 29.13 -13.80
C ASN A 687 -4.54 29.99 -13.54
N GLY A 688 -4.65 30.91 -12.57
CA GLY A 688 -3.55 31.72 -12.08
C GLY A 688 -2.88 32.64 -13.13
N ASN A 689 -1.61 32.95 -12.96
CA ASN A 689 -0.85 33.83 -13.85
C ASN A 689 -0.02 33.02 -14.87
N ALA A 690 -0.48 32.96 -16.12
CA ALA A 690 0.21 32.26 -17.21
C ALA A 690 1.48 33.00 -17.69
N GLU A 691 1.65 34.31 -17.36
CA GLU A 691 2.84 35.08 -17.75
C GLU A 691 4.14 34.48 -17.17
N LYS A 692 4.12 34.02 -15.91
CA LYS A 692 5.24 33.29 -15.30
C LYS A 692 5.71 32.14 -16.19
N TYR A 693 4.76 31.37 -16.71
CA TYR A 693 5.06 30.17 -17.52
C TYR A 693 5.49 30.48 -18.95
N LYS A 694 5.11 31.67 -19.48
CA LYS A 694 5.69 32.16 -20.76
C LYS A 694 7.22 32.25 -20.65
N GLY A 695 7.75 32.82 -19.58
CA GLY A 695 9.19 32.86 -19.31
C GLY A 695 9.80 31.50 -19.00
N VAL A 696 9.13 30.71 -18.13
CA VAL A 696 9.61 29.37 -17.69
C VAL A 696 9.79 28.42 -18.89
N TYR A 697 8.87 28.46 -19.86
CA TYR A 697 8.92 27.58 -21.03
C TYR A 697 9.61 28.21 -22.25
N GLY A 698 10.07 29.47 -22.17
CA GLY A 698 10.70 30.18 -23.29
C GLY A 698 9.71 30.31 -24.47
N LEU A 699 8.48 30.80 -24.22
CA LEU A 699 7.42 30.97 -25.19
C LEU A 699 7.39 32.40 -25.78
N ASP A 700 8.56 32.98 -26.10
CA ASP A 700 8.66 34.37 -26.52
C ASP A 700 7.91 34.61 -27.83
N ASP A 701 7.95 33.66 -28.77
CA ASP A 701 7.30 33.68 -30.07
C ASP A 701 5.82 33.32 -30.02
N ALA A 702 5.30 32.89 -28.86
CA ALA A 702 3.88 32.54 -28.73
C ALA A 702 3.00 33.76 -28.57
N ASP A 703 1.91 33.80 -29.35
CA ASP A 703 0.84 34.77 -29.24
C ASP A 703 -0.30 34.35 -28.30
N THR A 704 -0.39 33.05 -27.97
CA THR A 704 -1.41 32.51 -27.07
C THR A 704 -0.77 31.60 -26.02
N VAL A 705 -0.98 31.93 -24.74
CA VAL A 705 -0.47 31.20 -23.58
C VAL A 705 -1.57 31.10 -22.51
N ILE A 706 -2.14 29.90 -22.36
CA ILE A 706 -3.26 29.63 -21.47
C ILE A 706 -2.94 28.45 -20.56
N ARG A 707 -3.21 28.61 -19.27
CA ARG A 707 -3.38 27.51 -18.30
C ARG A 707 -4.79 27.55 -17.74
N GLY A 708 -5.40 26.39 -17.54
CA GLY A 708 -6.79 26.33 -17.09
C GLY A 708 -7.09 25.09 -16.27
N THR A 709 -8.21 25.19 -15.53
CA THR A 709 -8.72 24.11 -14.69
C THR A 709 -10.03 23.58 -15.26
N LEU A 710 -10.16 22.24 -15.30
CA LEU A 710 -11.35 21.55 -15.78
C LEU A 710 -12.30 21.23 -14.63
N ARG A 711 -13.62 21.43 -14.87
CA ARG A 711 -14.71 21.08 -13.95
C ARG A 711 -15.92 20.58 -14.74
N TYR A 712 -16.80 19.80 -14.09
CA TYR A 712 -18.12 19.53 -14.67
C TYR A 712 -18.97 20.79 -14.73
N SER A 713 -19.93 20.84 -15.65
CA SER A 713 -20.75 22.04 -15.97
C SER A 713 -21.47 22.62 -14.76
N SER A 714 -21.93 21.77 -13.84
CA SER A 714 -22.68 22.18 -12.63
C SER A 714 -21.82 22.91 -11.57
N TYR A 715 -20.50 22.82 -11.64
CA TYR A 715 -19.60 23.36 -10.60
C TYR A 715 -19.58 24.90 -10.59
N SER A 716 -19.33 25.50 -11.75
CA SER A 716 -19.11 26.96 -11.86
C SER A 716 -20.33 27.80 -11.43
N PRO A 717 -21.58 27.47 -11.83
CA PRO A 717 -22.75 28.17 -11.36
C PRO A 717 -22.93 28.12 -9.84
N ALA A 718 -22.74 26.98 -9.22
CA ALA A 718 -22.90 26.82 -7.78
C ALA A 718 -21.85 27.62 -7.00
N ILE A 719 -20.58 27.57 -7.39
CA ILE A 719 -19.51 28.30 -6.71
C ILE A 719 -19.67 29.82 -6.86
N ARG A 720 -20.14 30.31 -8.00
CA ARG A 720 -20.48 31.73 -8.17
C ARG A 720 -21.55 32.13 -7.15
N ALA A 721 -22.63 31.37 -7.06
CA ALA A 721 -23.69 31.63 -6.10
C ALA A 721 -23.17 31.63 -4.65
N PHE A 722 -22.28 30.67 -4.28
CA PHE A 722 -21.70 30.63 -2.95
C PHE A 722 -20.84 31.84 -2.62
N LEU A 723 -20.06 32.35 -3.62
CA LEU A 723 -19.32 33.62 -3.49
C LEU A 723 -20.25 34.80 -3.21
N GLU A 724 -21.24 34.98 -4.06
CA GLU A 724 -22.16 36.14 -3.99
C GLU A 724 -23.13 36.11 -2.79
N LEU A 725 -23.34 34.89 -2.21
CA LEU A 725 -24.12 34.71 -0.98
C LEU A 725 -23.24 34.87 0.28
N GLY A 726 -21.92 35.03 0.18
CA GLY A 726 -21.02 35.15 1.33
C GLY A 726 -20.64 33.82 2.01
N LEU A 727 -21.02 32.68 1.42
CA LEU A 727 -20.66 31.35 1.97
C LEU A 727 -19.15 31.06 1.92
N LEU A 728 -18.37 31.75 1.08
CA LEU A 728 -16.93 31.62 0.96
C LEU A 728 -16.17 32.78 1.65
N ASP A 729 -16.80 33.47 2.61
CA ASP A 729 -16.15 34.54 3.37
C ASP A 729 -15.03 33.98 4.28
N GLU A 730 -13.82 34.57 4.16
CA GLU A 730 -12.60 34.22 4.91
C GLU A 730 -12.24 35.25 5.98
N GLU A 731 -12.98 36.36 6.09
CA GLU A 731 -12.60 37.49 6.93
C GLU A 731 -13.55 37.65 8.12
N THR A 732 -14.84 37.45 7.92
CA THR A 732 -15.85 37.70 8.94
C THR A 732 -16.06 36.48 9.85
N ALA A 733 -15.54 36.55 11.07
CA ALA A 733 -15.76 35.52 12.07
C ALA A 733 -17.09 35.74 12.80
N MET A 734 -17.89 34.68 12.92
CA MET A 734 -19.14 34.68 13.68
C MET A 734 -18.91 34.00 15.05
N ALA A 735 -19.29 34.68 16.13
CA ALA A 735 -19.09 34.17 17.49
C ALA A 735 -19.83 32.85 17.75
N GLU A 736 -21.01 32.69 17.13
CA GLU A 736 -21.84 31.49 17.22
C GLU A 736 -21.20 30.27 16.57
N LEU A 737 -20.32 30.48 15.57
CA LEU A 737 -19.62 29.41 14.84
C LEU A 737 -18.25 29.04 15.46
N LYS A 738 -17.83 29.71 16.55
CA LYS A 738 -16.58 29.36 17.24
C LYS A 738 -16.75 28.15 18.16
N ASN A 739 -15.70 27.35 18.24
CA ASN A 739 -15.59 26.26 19.20
C ASN A 739 -15.85 26.81 20.63
N GLY A 740 -16.67 26.09 21.42
CA GLY A 740 -17.02 26.47 22.77
C GLY A 740 -18.22 27.43 22.87
N SER A 741 -18.81 27.94 21.79
CA SER A 741 -20.05 28.71 21.81
C SER A 741 -21.22 27.84 22.32
N ALA A 742 -22.08 28.44 23.14
CA ALA A 742 -23.32 27.78 23.62
C ALA A 742 -24.45 27.89 22.56
N ALA A 743 -24.38 28.87 21.65
CA ALA A 743 -25.41 29.11 20.65
C ALA A 743 -25.36 28.00 19.57
N LEU A 744 -26.52 27.44 19.23
CA LEU A 744 -26.67 26.52 18.08
C LEU A 744 -27.31 27.28 16.95
N MET A 745 -26.78 27.13 15.74
CA MET A 745 -27.28 27.73 14.52
C MET A 745 -27.51 26.63 13.48
N SER A 746 -28.72 26.57 12.90
CA SER A 746 -29.01 25.70 11.77
C SER A 746 -28.51 26.30 10.45
N TRP A 747 -28.27 25.45 9.45
CA TRP A 747 -27.93 25.95 8.12
C TRP A 747 -29.00 26.84 7.52
N ARG A 748 -30.29 26.53 7.72
CA ARG A 748 -31.38 27.40 7.31
C ARG A 748 -31.27 28.78 7.97
N SER A 749 -31.00 28.86 9.28
CA SER A 749 -30.86 30.14 10.00
C SER A 749 -29.65 30.95 9.52
N LEU A 750 -28.51 30.30 9.20
CA LEU A 750 -27.34 30.93 8.64
C LEU A 750 -27.65 31.45 7.22
N THR A 751 -28.29 30.64 6.36
CA THR A 751 -28.70 31.07 5.01
C THR A 751 -29.66 32.26 5.05
N ALA A 752 -30.66 32.26 5.96
CA ALA A 752 -31.57 33.42 6.15
C ALA A 752 -30.79 34.69 6.52
N ARG A 753 -29.82 34.56 7.44
CA ARG A 753 -28.94 35.67 7.86
C ARG A 753 -28.10 36.22 6.71
N LEU A 754 -27.54 35.32 5.85
CA LEU A 754 -26.75 35.72 4.67
C LEU A 754 -27.63 36.41 3.59
N LEU A 755 -28.94 36.11 3.57
CA LEU A 755 -29.93 36.75 2.69
C LEU A 755 -30.53 38.04 3.28
N ASP A 756 -30.22 38.37 4.53
CA ASP A 756 -30.80 39.47 5.32
C ASP A 756 -32.34 39.38 5.43
N VAL A 757 -32.82 38.13 5.69
CA VAL A 757 -34.24 37.86 5.93
C VAL A 757 -34.47 37.14 7.25
N PRO A 758 -35.62 37.28 7.92
CA PRO A 758 -35.96 36.51 9.11
C PRO A 758 -35.99 34.98 8.81
N ALA A 759 -35.44 34.14 9.70
CA ALA A 759 -35.49 32.69 9.53
C ALA A 759 -36.91 32.09 9.58
N THR A 760 -37.89 32.86 10.05
CA THR A 760 -39.34 32.54 10.05
C THR A 760 -40.00 32.70 8.70
N ASP A 761 -39.40 33.44 7.79
CA ASP A 761 -39.91 33.69 6.45
C ASP A 761 -39.65 32.50 5.51
N ASP A 762 -40.19 32.60 4.28
CA ASP A 762 -39.88 31.63 3.26
C ASP A 762 -38.45 31.87 2.71
N VAL A 763 -37.48 31.32 3.41
CA VAL A 763 -36.05 31.43 3.10
C VAL A 763 -35.74 30.87 1.70
N GLU A 764 -36.47 29.83 1.25
CA GLU A 764 -36.27 29.24 -0.08
C GLU A 764 -36.71 30.19 -1.18
N ALA A 765 -37.89 30.84 -1.04
CA ALA A 765 -38.35 31.82 -2.01
C ALA A 765 -37.43 33.04 -2.05
N ALA A 766 -36.95 33.54 -0.92
CA ALA A 766 -35.98 34.62 -0.84
C ALA A 766 -34.66 34.23 -1.55
N LEU A 767 -34.18 33.00 -1.33
CA LEU A 767 -32.98 32.46 -1.99
C LEU A 767 -33.18 32.40 -3.53
N VAL A 768 -34.32 31.85 -4.00
CA VAL A 768 -34.61 31.77 -5.45
C VAL A 768 -34.59 33.16 -6.10
N ASN A 769 -35.18 34.16 -5.46
CA ASN A 769 -35.15 35.54 -5.96
C ASN A 769 -33.71 36.08 -6.00
N ARG A 770 -32.91 35.85 -4.98
CA ARG A 770 -31.51 36.29 -4.91
C ARG A 770 -30.67 35.57 -5.97
N LEU A 771 -30.83 34.25 -6.13
CA LEU A 771 -30.13 33.46 -7.16
C LEU A 771 -30.48 33.93 -8.58
N SER A 772 -31.75 34.23 -8.85
CA SER A 772 -32.18 34.76 -10.14
C SER A 772 -31.49 36.08 -10.47
N ALA A 773 -31.36 36.98 -9.51
CA ALA A 773 -30.62 38.23 -9.65
C ALA A 773 -29.12 37.99 -9.91
N ILE A 774 -28.50 37.08 -9.14
CA ILE A 774 -27.08 36.68 -9.28
C ILE A 774 -26.83 36.12 -10.69
N VAL A 775 -27.61 35.13 -11.12
CA VAL A 775 -27.45 34.48 -12.43
C VAL A 775 -27.62 35.47 -13.57
N SER A 776 -28.64 36.33 -13.52
CA SER A 776 -28.89 37.35 -14.54
C SER A 776 -27.75 38.37 -14.63
N ALA A 777 -27.26 38.87 -13.48
CA ALA A 777 -26.11 39.80 -13.44
C ALA A 777 -24.82 39.16 -13.99
N ASN A 778 -24.57 37.90 -13.66
CA ASN A 778 -23.37 37.17 -14.13
C ASN A 778 -23.42 36.89 -15.64
N ARG A 779 -24.61 36.63 -16.21
CA ARG A 779 -24.80 36.52 -17.67
C ARG A 779 -24.52 37.82 -18.39
N ALA A 780 -24.96 38.94 -17.85
CA ALA A 780 -24.65 40.24 -18.45
C ALA A 780 -23.13 40.51 -18.49
N LYS A 781 -22.38 40.04 -17.49
CA LYS A 781 -20.90 40.15 -17.47
C LYS A 781 -20.24 39.26 -18.52
N ARG A 782 -20.82 38.09 -18.83
CA ARG A 782 -20.26 37.12 -19.83
C ARG A 782 -20.34 37.64 -21.27
N THR A 783 -21.20 38.56 -21.60
CA THR A 783 -21.37 39.13 -22.94
C THR A 783 -20.31 40.20 -23.29
N ALA A 784 -19.42 40.56 -22.34
CA ALA A 784 -18.39 41.56 -22.55
C ALA A 784 -17.18 40.98 -23.36
N ALA A 785 -16.43 41.83 -24.04
CA ALA A 785 -15.43 41.56 -25.08
C ALA A 785 -14.33 40.52 -24.75
N SER A 786 -14.02 40.27 -23.46
CA SER A 786 -13.01 39.27 -23.03
C SER A 786 -13.43 37.80 -23.27
N PHE A 787 -14.72 37.57 -23.49
CA PHE A 787 -15.30 36.24 -23.73
C PHE A 787 -15.16 35.79 -25.18
N THR A 788 -15.07 36.70 -26.13
CA THR A 788 -14.99 36.42 -27.57
C THR A 788 -13.65 35.82 -27.95
N ALA A 789 -12.58 36.28 -27.32
CA ALA A 789 -11.21 35.79 -27.55
C ALA A 789 -10.99 34.32 -27.11
N LEU A 790 -11.73 33.85 -26.10
CA LEU A 790 -11.63 32.47 -25.59
C LEU A 790 -12.55 31.47 -26.33
N ARG A 791 -13.50 31.98 -27.14
CA ARG A 791 -14.47 31.16 -27.90
C ARG A 791 -13.91 30.59 -29.19
N ASP A 792 -12.78 31.08 -29.68
CA ASP A 792 -12.18 30.60 -30.92
C ASP A 792 -11.83 29.11 -30.84
N GLY A 793 -12.19 28.37 -31.90
CA GLY A 793 -12.02 26.90 -32.02
C GLY A 793 -10.62 26.39 -31.78
N ASP A 794 -9.61 27.25 -31.76
CA ASP A 794 -8.21 26.96 -31.52
C ASP A 794 -7.92 26.56 -30.06
N VAL A 795 -8.67 27.06 -29.08
CA VAL A 795 -8.50 26.69 -27.66
C VAL A 795 -9.26 25.43 -27.34
N THR A 796 -10.47 25.26 -27.83
CA THR A 796 -11.39 24.19 -27.43
C THR A 796 -11.49 23.03 -28.44
N GLY A 797 -10.99 23.22 -29.66
CA GLY A 797 -11.00 22.20 -30.73
C GLY A 797 -12.31 22.03 -31.49
N ASN A 798 -13.34 22.90 -31.27
CA ASN A 798 -14.61 22.81 -32.01
C ASN A 798 -15.36 24.14 -32.12
N ASN A 799 -15.95 24.37 -33.30
CA ASN A 799 -16.83 25.49 -33.68
C ASN A 799 -18.32 25.23 -33.33
N THR A 800 -18.65 24.46 -32.30
CA THR A 800 -20.06 24.25 -31.96
C THR A 800 -20.59 25.40 -31.11
N ALA A 801 -21.70 25.99 -31.54
CA ALA A 801 -22.41 27.03 -30.79
C ALA A 801 -22.84 26.44 -29.43
N PHE A 802 -22.30 26.98 -28.34
CA PHE A 802 -22.73 26.67 -26.99
C PHE A 802 -24.12 27.29 -26.75
N VAL A 803 -25.09 26.45 -26.37
CA VAL A 803 -26.42 26.90 -25.97
C VAL A 803 -26.40 27.02 -24.44
N GLU A 804 -26.49 28.25 -23.92
CA GLU A 804 -26.61 28.44 -22.45
C GLU A 804 -27.98 27.94 -21.97
N ASP A 805 -28.00 27.29 -20.82
CA ASP A 805 -29.23 26.94 -20.11
C ASP A 805 -30.07 28.20 -19.84
N SER A 806 -31.39 28.09 -19.64
CA SER A 806 -32.18 29.23 -19.21
C SER A 806 -31.78 29.67 -17.78
N VAL A 807 -32.13 30.92 -17.40
CA VAL A 807 -31.89 31.43 -16.04
C VAL A 807 -32.55 30.51 -15.00
N GLU A 808 -33.77 30.07 -15.31
CA GLU A 808 -34.58 29.22 -14.44
C GLU A 808 -33.90 27.84 -14.22
N VAL A 809 -33.33 27.25 -15.26
CA VAL A 809 -32.62 25.97 -15.16
C VAL A 809 -31.37 26.14 -14.32
N GLU A 810 -30.56 27.17 -14.53
CA GLU A 810 -29.35 27.44 -13.75
C GLU A 810 -29.69 27.67 -12.26
N VAL A 811 -30.71 28.46 -11.96
CA VAL A 811 -31.20 28.71 -10.60
C VAL A 811 -31.69 27.41 -9.94
N SER A 812 -32.44 26.57 -10.67
CA SER A 812 -32.92 25.28 -10.17
C SER A 812 -31.78 24.35 -9.83
N ASN A 813 -30.73 24.27 -10.64
CA ASN A 813 -29.56 23.44 -10.42
C ASN A 813 -28.75 23.91 -9.19
N VAL A 814 -28.55 25.21 -9.02
CA VAL A 814 -27.87 25.76 -7.84
C VAL A 814 -28.68 25.51 -6.57
N LEU A 815 -30.02 25.73 -6.62
CA LEU A 815 -30.92 25.46 -5.49
C LEU A 815 -30.87 23.96 -5.09
N ALA A 816 -30.90 23.05 -6.07
CA ALA A 816 -30.78 21.62 -5.84
C ALA A 816 -29.44 21.28 -5.16
N SER A 817 -28.34 21.90 -5.58
CA SER A 817 -27.01 21.74 -4.96
C SER A 817 -27.01 22.22 -3.50
N MET A 818 -27.62 23.37 -3.19
CA MET A 818 -27.69 23.88 -1.82
C MET A 818 -28.58 22.99 -0.93
N LYS A 819 -29.68 22.48 -1.45
CA LYS A 819 -30.56 21.53 -0.72
C LYS A 819 -29.85 20.22 -0.41
N SER A 820 -29.11 19.68 -1.35
CA SER A 820 -28.38 18.42 -1.15
C SER A 820 -27.17 18.55 -0.21
N LEU A 821 -26.71 19.77 0.05
CA LEU A 821 -25.71 20.08 1.09
C LEU A 821 -26.36 20.47 2.42
N ASP A 822 -27.67 20.30 2.58
CA ASP A 822 -28.46 20.67 3.76
C ASP A 822 -28.44 22.18 4.13
N LEU A 823 -28.04 23.05 3.21
CA LEU A 823 -27.89 24.49 3.52
C LEU A 823 -29.23 25.23 3.77
N LEU A 824 -30.38 24.59 3.54
CA LEU A 824 -31.73 25.03 3.84
C LEU A 824 -32.42 24.22 4.92
N ASN A 825 -31.71 23.32 5.60
CA ASN A 825 -32.28 22.39 6.56
C ASN A 825 -32.16 22.92 8.00
N ASP A 826 -33.28 23.00 8.69
CA ASP A 826 -33.36 23.46 10.08
C ASP A 826 -32.80 22.44 11.07
N ALA A 827 -32.86 21.15 10.74
CA ALA A 827 -32.32 20.08 11.57
C ALA A 827 -30.79 19.94 11.43
N SER A 828 -30.20 20.48 10.37
CA SER A 828 -28.76 20.42 10.10
C SER A 828 -28.04 21.58 10.76
N MET A 829 -27.25 21.29 11.80
CA MET A 829 -26.48 22.30 12.54
C MET A 829 -25.22 22.68 11.80
N VAL A 830 -24.90 23.99 11.80
CA VAL A 830 -23.65 24.50 11.23
C VAL A 830 -22.48 24.01 12.11
N PRO A 831 -21.48 23.32 11.55
CA PRO A 831 -20.29 22.88 12.29
C PRO A 831 -19.54 24.09 12.88
N ARG A 832 -19.11 23.96 14.12
CA ARG A 832 -18.27 24.98 14.79
C ARG A 832 -16.81 24.75 14.44
N THR A 833 -16.06 25.84 14.32
CA THR A 833 -14.66 25.81 13.94
C THR A 833 -13.82 26.68 14.87
N ALA A 834 -12.51 26.50 14.85
CA ALA A 834 -11.60 27.28 15.69
C ALA A 834 -11.71 28.80 15.43
N ASN A 835 -11.87 29.16 14.16
CA ASN A 835 -11.90 30.57 13.74
C ASN A 835 -13.30 31.14 13.69
N GLY A 836 -14.36 30.32 13.61
CA GLY A 836 -15.76 30.75 13.46
C GLY A 836 -16.07 31.34 12.09
N LEU A 837 -15.31 30.96 11.06
CA LEU A 837 -15.53 31.42 9.68
C LEU A 837 -16.56 30.54 8.97
N VAL A 838 -17.42 31.15 8.16
CA VAL A 838 -18.47 30.44 7.41
C VAL A 838 -17.87 29.43 6.45
N ILE A 839 -16.81 29.81 5.73
CA ILE A 839 -16.12 28.89 4.82
C ILE A 839 -15.59 27.64 5.50
N ASP A 840 -15.07 27.71 6.73
CA ASP A 840 -14.56 26.54 7.47
C ASP A 840 -15.70 25.59 7.88
N SER A 841 -16.84 26.15 8.29
CA SER A 841 -18.05 25.39 8.57
C SER A 841 -18.63 24.74 7.31
N LEU A 842 -18.63 25.46 6.18
CA LEU A 842 -19.03 24.94 4.89
C LEU A 842 -18.11 23.81 4.44
N CYS A 843 -16.78 23.93 4.57
CA CYS A 843 -15.83 22.88 4.25
C CYS A 843 -16.11 21.58 5.03
N GLN A 844 -16.41 21.67 6.34
CA GLN A 844 -16.75 20.50 7.13
C GLN A 844 -18.06 19.84 6.67
N THR A 845 -19.09 20.63 6.40
CA THR A 845 -20.37 20.13 5.88
C THR A 845 -20.17 19.45 4.51
N MET A 846 -19.50 20.13 3.59
CA MET A 846 -19.22 19.58 2.26
C MET A 846 -18.38 18.30 2.32
N MET A 847 -17.42 18.18 3.24
CA MET A 847 -16.66 16.93 3.42
C MET A 847 -17.56 15.76 3.82
N GLY A 848 -18.59 16.00 4.63
CA GLY A 848 -19.57 14.99 4.99
C GLY A 848 -20.41 14.49 3.81
N HIS A 849 -20.78 15.38 2.88
CA HIS A 849 -21.64 15.08 1.74
C HIS A 849 -20.87 14.72 0.46
N MET A 850 -19.67 15.27 0.29
CA MET A 850 -18.90 15.21 -0.97
C MET A 850 -17.51 14.59 -0.81
N GLY A 851 -17.21 13.93 0.33
CA GLY A 851 -16.04 13.09 0.47
C GLY A 851 -16.14 11.85 -0.45
N LEU A 852 -15.00 11.33 -0.89
CA LEU A 852 -14.95 10.06 -1.62
C LEU A 852 -15.23 8.89 -0.66
N ASN A 853 -16.18 8.04 -1.00
CA ASN A 853 -16.45 6.79 -0.29
C ASN A 853 -15.59 5.65 -0.84
N SER A 854 -15.45 4.56 -0.10
CA SER A 854 -14.58 3.43 -0.46
C SER A 854 -14.92 2.77 -1.82
N HIS A 855 -16.18 2.85 -2.26
CA HIS A 855 -16.65 2.34 -3.54
C HIS A 855 -16.62 3.36 -4.67
N GLU A 856 -16.33 4.63 -4.38
CA GLU A 856 -16.26 5.71 -5.36
C GLU A 856 -14.83 5.91 -5.86
N ARG A 857 -14.73 6.48 -7.05
CA ARG A 857 -13.45 6.77 -7.71
C ARG A 857 -13.41 8.24 -8.12
N ASP A 858 -12.22 8.81 -8.05
CA ASP A 858 -11.91 10.09 -8.68
C ASP A 858 -11.28 9.88 -10.06
N PHE A 859 -11.09 10.95 -10.77
CA PHE A 859 -10.63 10.97 -12.14
C PHE A 859 -9.72 12.17 -12.37
N THR A 860 -8.50 11.93 -12.77
CA THR A 860 -7.56 12.97 -13.19
C THR A 860 -7.56 13.04 -14.71
N ILE A 861 -7.66 14.26 -15.23
CA ILE A 861 -7.70 14.56 -16.67
C ILE A 861 -6.78 15.75 -16.97
N MET A 862 -5.99 15.66 -18.05
CA MET A 862 -5.08 16.72 -18.46
C MET A 862 -5.01 16.79 -19.99
N MET A 863 -4.85 17.98 -20.54
CA MET A 863 -4.61 18.20 -21.96
C MET A 863 -3.58 19.30 -22.18
N HIS A 864 -2.62 19.03 -23.05
CA HIS A 864 -1.78 20.06 -23.67
C HIS A 864 -2.15 20.18 -25.14
N ARG A 865 -2.29 21.41 -25.61
CA ARG A 865 -2.49 21.70 -27.03
C ARG A 865 -1.48 22.76 -27.45
N VAL A 866 -0.60 22.38 -28.36
CA VAL A 866 0.50 23.22 -28.85
C VAL A 866 0.39 23.39 -30.35
N THR A 867 0.34 24.63 -30.83
CA THR A 867 0.43 24.95 -32.25
C THR A 867 1.85 25.42 -32.55
N ALA A 868 2.52 24.75 -33.47
CA ALA A 868 3.88 25.08 -33.87
C ALA A 868 3.98 25.29 -35.40
N PHE A 869 4.70 26.33 -35.79
CA PHE A 869 5.03 26.63 -37.21
C PHE A 869 6.44 26.10 -37.51
N PHE A 870 6.60 25.45 -38.64
CA PHE A 870 7.86 24.88 -39.11
C PHE A 870 8.38 25.69 -40.31
N PRO A 871 9.32 26.60 -40.11
CA PRO A 871 9.80 27.51 -41.17
C PRO A 871 10.40 26.76 -42.40
N GLU A 872 11.10 25.64 -42.17
CA GLU A 872 11.72 24.87 -43.27
C GLU A 872 10.70 24.28 -44.22
N THR A 873 9.52 23.92 -43.75
CA THR A 873 8.47 23.27 -44.57
C THR A 873 7.29 24.19 -44.88
N GLY A 874 7.23 25.35 -44.20
CA GLY A 874 6.10 26.31 -44.30
C GLY A 874 4.82 25.76 -43.68
N LYS A 875 4.86 24.67 -42.94
CA LYS A 875 3.68 23.99 -42.38
C LYS A 875 3.44 24.35 -40.92
N THR A 876 2.17 24.35 -40.56
CA THR A 876 1.75 24.45 -39.15
C THR A 876 1.26 23.08 -38.66
N LYS A 877 1.66 22.67 -37.48
CA LYS A 877 1.22 21.44 -36.84
C LYS A 877 0.59 21.76 -35.48
N VAL A 878 -0.48 21.04 -35.17
CA VAL A 878 -1.16 21.09 -33.86
C VAL A 878 -0.92 19.75 -33.15
N TYR A 879 -0.23 19.81 -32.04
CA TYR A 879 0.03 18.70 -31.13
C TYR A 879 -1.02 18.74 -30.01
N THR A 880 -1.75 17.64 -29.83
CA THR A 880 -2.71 17.49 -28.73
C THR A 880 -2.31 16.27 -27.93
N ALA A 881 -1.88 16.48 -26.68
CA ALA A 881 -1.53 15.41 -25.75
C ALA A 881 -2.54 15.36 -24.61
N THR A 882 -3.05 14.17 -24.29
CA THR A 882 -4.05 13.96 -23.23
C THR A 882 -3.60 12.89 -22.25
N LEU A 883 -3.94 13.09 -20.99
CA LEU A 883 -3.79 12.11 -19.92
C LEU A 883 -5.12 11.93 -19.21
N THR A 884 -5.49 10.68 -18.97
CA THR A 884 -6.64 10.33 -18.14
C THR A 884 -6.24 9.22 -17.17
N ARG A 885 -6.63 9.35 -15.90
CA ARG A 885 -6.41 8.32 -14.89
C ARG A 885 -7.60 8.23 -13.94
N ARG A 886 -8.09 7.01 -13.71
CA ARG A 886 -9.07 6.72 -12.66
C ARG A 886 -8.37 6.32 -11.37
N GLY A 887 -8.96 6.66 -10.23
CA GLY A 887 -8.53 6.17 -8.93
C GLY A 887 -8.77 4.67 -8.78
N GLU A 888 -7.95 4.02 -7.97
CA GLU A 888 -8.05 2.59 -7.68
C GLU A 888 -8.92 2.34 -6.44
N SER A 889 -8.85 3.25 -5.48
CA SER A 889 -9.62 3.25 -4.23
C SER A 889 -9.70 4.66 -3.66
N ASP A 890 -10.41 4.84 -2.54
CA ASP A 890 -10.45 6.09 -1.77
C ASP A 890 -9.07 6.47 -1.21
N VAL A 891 -8.25 5.50 -0.80
CA VAL A 891 -6.88 5.71 -0.30
C VAL A 891 -5.83 5.81 -1.42
N ARG A 892 -6.07 5.20 -2.58
CA ARG A 892 -5.28 5.31 -3.82
C ARG A 892 -6.09 6.02 -4.91
N SER A 893 -6.55 7.22 -4.60
CA SER A 893 -7.26 8.06 -5.56
C SER A 893 -6.33 8.48 -6.73
N ALA A 894 -6.91 8.80 -7.88
CA ALA A 894 -6.13 9.30 -9.02
C ALA A 894 -5.34 10.56 -8.63
N THR A 895 -5.98 11.47 -7.89
CA THR A 895 -5.33 12.68 -7.36
C THR A 895 -4.19 12.33 -6.41
N ALA A 896 -4.39 11.39 -5.47
CA ALA A 896 -3.35 10.99 -4.53
C ALA A 896 -2.12 10.45 -5.25
N VAL A 897 -2.31 9.59 -6.25
CA VAL A 897 -1.21 9.00 -7.01
C VAL A 897 -0.52 10.03 -7.90
N THR A 898 -1.27 10.88 -8.61
CA THR A 898 -0.68 11.88 -9.52
C THR A 898 -0.02 13.07 -8.80
N VAL A 899 -0.33 13.30 -7.52
CA VAL A 899 0.36 14.29 -6.69
C VAL A 899 1.49 13.66 -5.87
N GLY A 900 1.25 12.51 -5.24
CA GLY A 900 2.21 11.92 -4.31
C GLY A 900 3.36 11.17 -4.98
N ALA A 901 3.09 10.42 -6.06
CA ALA A 901 4.13 9.62 -6.70
C ALA A 901 5.26 10.46 -7.32
N PRO A 902 5.01 11.58 -8.03
CA PRO A 902 6.08 12.43 -8.55
C PRO A 902 7.00 12.97 -7.45
N VAL A 903 6.42 13.39 -6.31
CA VAL A 903 7.20 13.82 -5.13
C VAL A 903 8.07 12.70 -4.61
N GLY A 904 7.52 11.49 -4.46
CA GLY A 904 8.27 10.32 -3.99
C GLY A 904 9.40 9.92 -4.94
N PHE A 905 9.16 9.90 -6.24
CA PHE A 905 10.19 9.62 -7.23
C PHE A 905 11.30 10.66 -7.24
N ALA A 906 10.95 11.95 -7.22
CA ALA A 906 11.95 13.02 -7.15
C ALA A 906 12.74 12.96 -5.84
N ALA A 907 12.11 12.65 -4.72
CA ALA A 907 12.76 12.46 -3.43
C ALA A 907 13.77 11.31 -3.48
N GLN A 908 13.43 10.17 -4.07
CA GLN A 908 14.38 9.07 -4.22
C GLN A 908 15.54 9.45 -5.16
N LEU A 909 15.28 10.15 -6.26
CA LEU A 909 16.33 10.64 -7.17
C LEU A 909 17.28 11.63 -6.47
N ALA A 910 16.76 12.49 -5.59
CA ALA A 910 17.56 13.39 -4.77
C ALA A 910 18.51 12.61 -3.83
N LEU A 911 17.99 11.58 -3.16
CA LEU A 911 18.78 10.71 -2.27
C LEU A 911 19.84 9.89 -3.04
N ASP A 912 19.53 9.52 -4.28
CA ASP A 912 20.46 8.86 -5.20
C ASP A 912 21.53 9.83 -5.77
N GLY A 913 21.50 11.10 -5.36
CA GLY A 913 22.47 12.13 -5.74
C GLY A 913 22.28 12.73 -7.14
N LYS A 914 21.13 12.49 -7.79
CA LYS A 914 20.83 13.02 -9.14
C LYS A 914 20.71 14.55 -9.17
N PHE A 915 20.43 15.17 -8.03
CA PHE A 915 20.30 16.64 -7.91
C PHE A 915 21.56 17.30 -7.29
N LYS A 916 22.68 16.59 -7.27
CA LYS A 916 23.94 17.13 -6.77
C LYS A 916 24.35 18.37 -7.57
N GLY A 917 24.64 19.48 -6.85
CA GLY A 917 24.99 20.78 -7.45
C GLY A 917 23.80 21.70 -7.74
N LYS A 918 22.55 21.28 -7.59
CA LYS A 918 21.37 22.16 -7.62
C LYS A 918 21.38 23.07 -6.37
N LYS A 919 20.93 24.31 -6.52
CA LYS A 919 20.85 25.32 -5.46
C LYS A 919 19.62 26.20 -5.63
N GLY A 920 19.15 26.79 -4.54
CA GLY A 920 18.01 27.71 -4.57
C GLY A 920 16.67 26.99 -4.72
N LEU A 921 15.72 27.66 -5.36
CA LEU A 921 14.41 27.06 -5.66
C LEU A 921 14.42 26.45 -7.07
N VAL A 922 14.07 25.17 -7.16
CA VAL A 922 14.09 24.37 -8.40
C VAL A 922 12.66 24.01 -8.77
N ILE A 923 12.31 24.13 -10.06
CA ILE A 923 11.06 23.64 -10.66
C ILE A 923 11.38 22.54 -11.67
N PRO A 924 10.44 21.62 -11.96
CA PRO A 924 10.72 20.42 -12.75
C PRO A 924 10.71 20.66 -14.27
N THR A 925 11.43 21.68 -14.75
CA THR A 925 11.63 21.96 -16.19
C THR A 925 12.99 21.48 -16.71
N ASP A 926 13.88 21.04 -15.79
CA ASP A 926 15.19 20.52 -16.14
C ASP A 926 15.07 19.06 -16.64
N PRO A 927 15.62 18.72 -17.82
CA PRO A 927 15.61 17.36 -18.35
C PRO A 927 16.16 16.29 -17.41
N ASP A 928 17.19 16.62 -16.64
CA ASP A 928 17.80 15.70 -15.66
C ASP A 928 16.87 15.38 -14.48
N LEU A 929 15.85 16.20 -14.25
CA LEU A 929 14.83 15.99 -13.24
C LEU A 929 13.56 15.36 -13.87
N TYR A 930 12.98 15.98 -14.91
CA TYR A 930 11.68 15.54 -15.39
C TYR A 930 11.71 14.20 -16.14
N LYS A 931 12.76 13.93 -16.95
CA LYS A 931 12.81 12.68 -17.72
C LYS A 931 12.76 11.43 -16.85
N PRO A 932 13.63 11.26 -15.82
CA PRO A 932 13.55 10.07 -14.97
C PRO A 932 12.29 10.01 -14.10
N VAL A 933 11.66 11.14 -13.77
CA VAL A 933 10.37 11.14 -13.06
C VAL A 933 9.25 10.69 -13.99
N LEU A 934 9.19 11.21 -15.22
CA LEU A 934 8.17 10.82 -16.22
C LEU A 934 8.30 9.34 -16.59
N GLU A 935 9.51 8.82 -16.77
CA GLU A 935 9.76 7.39 -17.03
C GLU A 935 9.19 6.50 -15.91
N LYS A 936 9.40 6.88 -14.65
CA LYS A 936 8.82 6.16 -13.50
C LYS A 936 7.29 6.28 -13.42
N LEU A 937 6.74 7.43 -13.79
CA LEU A 937 5.30 7.67 -13.86
C LEU A 937 4.64 6.82 -14.96
N GLU A 938 5.31 6.62 -16.11
CA GLU A 938 4.84 5.70 -17.15
C GLU A 938 4.71 4.26 -16.62
N GLY A 939 5.63 3.83 -15.75
CA GLY A 939 5.55 2.53 -15.04
C GLY A 939 4.29 2.37 -14.17
N LEU A 940 3.70 3.48 -13.72
CA LEU A 940 2.43 3.52 -13.01
C LEU A 940 1.21 3.75 -13.94
N GLY A 941 1.40 3.73 -15.26
CA GLY A 941 0.34 4.00 -16.24
C GLY A 941 -0.03 5.49 -16.36
N ILE A 942 0.82 6.39 -15.88
CA ILE A 942 0.64 7.86 -16.01
C ILE A 942 1.47 8.31 -17.20
N LYS A 943 0.80 8.42 -18.36
CA LYS A 943 1.42 8.74 -19.65
C LYS A 943 0.52 9.64 -20.47
N MET A 944 1.12 10.63 -21.17
CA MET A 944 0.41 11.44 -22.15
C MET A 944 0.25 10.66 -23.46
N HIS A 945 -0.95 10.69 -24.01
CA HIS A 945 -1.27 10.19 -25.35
C HIS A 945 -1.35 11.36 -26.33
N GLU A 946 -0.47 11.38 -27.30
CA GLU A 946 -0.33 12.49 -28.24
C GLU A 946 -0.90 12.16 -29.62
N THR A 947 -1.55 13.14 -30.21
CA THR A 947 -1.94 13.17 -31.63
C THR A 947 -1.40 14.44 -32.29
N VAL A 948 -1.01 14.33 -33.55
CA VAL A 948 -0.49 15.46 -34.34
C VAL A 948 -1.34 15.63 -35.58
N THR A 949 -1.80 16.85 -35.82
CA THR A 949 -2.55 17.22 -37.06
C THR A 949 -1.82 18.33 -37.78
N GLU A 950 -1.74 18.26 -39.07
CA GLU A 950 -1.17 19.28 -39.93
C GLU A 950 -2.30 20.21 -40.42
N VAL A 951 -2.12 21.52 -40.31
CA VAL A 951 -3.14 22.55 -40.61
C VAL A 951 -2.66 23.45 -41.72
#